data_c58a75226f0d62137b2d1fa8bf16d2f5
#
_entry.id   c58a75226f0d62137b2d1fa8bf16d2f5
#
_cell.length_a   1.000
_cell.length_b   1.000
_cell.length_c   1.000
_cell.angle_alpha   90.00
_cell.angle_beta   90.00
_cell.angle_gamma   90.00
#
_symmetry.space_group_name_H-M   'P 1'
#
loop_
_entity.id
_entity.type
_entity.pdbx_description
1 polymer ?
#
loop_
_entity_poly.entity_id
_entity_poly.type
_entity_poly.pdbx_seq_one_letter_code
_entity_poly.pdbx_strand_id
1 'polypeptide(L)'
;MRFRSRISGHDLAAPPAPVVPDLFDVQERPDAQVTRLVPGGVEGLEELPFLGHWPEAIDLHALERLTAPLLDGAPWMTWVETLPLVPQLDEKAQLHPLEKEAIQQLAHLQHVCHRPRLHLRVEEERLPVSRARRTPARAAAALVSHPEDWEHRTLRGIRPSRILATQVEDEWNLYENRVAVRLVDNLLGWVGKRRDELSRFKSMAEEGNDFREEARGSRWRSRRLYARWGRYFSDDVMMRELERTLRLVERLERDLQALLDSPLYQRIPRNQSVPGALQPTNILVSDPHYRKVAALWRAWGRHGSEPHPTREEIRRRRQAASHHFGTFGQLVVVRALHELGYRAPPDTVLTRCTVVELSSPWGDARLRCSEGAMTLELRNATLRLVPLLAPLTPDWARALWSQLREHAGNAVDTVVLALGRPQDLDGVEEETTRAFAGWAWPRAQPISPWSLDAVERVARMLRGWEAPHRLTGYPLRAVVRPDPGVTLPQWIQRHGETIAIISPPEAAEQQRFSKECTRRRDELEREKQQANKARRAFDLGRLRALDDLEELRLQAERLEPWTRCPVCETGRGVFEPRPASGESWDQWSWWCRCTQCSSEWGLRVCGSSECRSAYPVLEPAGCRRPPDEDVLPPRWVDRHYGRDLWAEPCWGPESTHVFRCTWCSRCPQSGCSHCRG
;
A
#
# COMPACT_ATOMS: atom_id res chain seq x y z
N MET A 1 -20.45 12.14 -20.48
CA MET A 1 -19.60 11.40 -19.53
C MET A 1 -20.38 11.16 -18.23
N ARG A 2 -20.21 10.00 -17.61
CA ARG A 2 -20.75 9.69 -16.27
C ARG A 2 -19.58 9.42 -15.35
N PHE A 3 -19.62 9.97 -14.15
CA PHE A 3 -18.61 9.76 -13.11
C PHE A 3 -19.19 8.88 -12.02
N ARG A 4 -18.44 7.92 -11.53
CA ARG A 4 -18.84 7.04 -10.45
C ARG A 4 -17.79 7.05 -9.34
N SER A 5 -18.19 7.41 -8.13
CA SER A 5 -17.29 7.32 -6.98
C SER A 5 -16.98 5.86 -6.67
N ARG A 6 -15.70 5.52 -6.57
CA ARG A 6 -15.26 4.16 -6.23
C ARG A 6 -15.47 3.85 -4.74
N ILE A 7 -15.53 4.89 -3.90
CA ILE A 7 -15.80 4.73 -2.46
C ILE A 7 -17.28 4.41 -2.24
N SER A 8 -18.18 5.28 -2.69
CA SER A 8 -19.61 5.13 -2.44
C SER A 8 -20.33 4.22 -3.45
N GLY A 9 -19.78 4.10 -4.66
CA GLY A 9 -20.45 3.43 -5.78
C GLY A 9 -21.55 4.27 -6.43
N HIS A 10 -21.77 5.53 -6.00
CA HIS A 10 -22.78 6.42 -6.55
C HIS A 10 -22.29 7.14 -7.80
N ASP A 11 -23.23 7.38 -8.71
CA ASP A 11 -22.98 8.18 -9.91
C ASP A 11 -23.06 9.67 -9.57
N LEU A 12 -22.14 10.44 -10.14
CA LEU A 12 -22.00 11.89 -9.95
C LEU A 12 -22.08 12.62 -11.29
N ALA A 13 -22.60 13.84 -11.29
CA ALA A 13 -22.61 14.70 -12.46
C ALA A 13 -21.21 15.21 -12.83
N ALA A 14 -20.39 15.52 -11.80
CA ALA A 14 -18.99 15.92 -11.93
C ALA A 14 -18.20 15.48 -10.69
N PRO A 15 -16.88 15.21 -10.82
CA PRO A 15 -16.05 14.95 -9.67
C PRO A 15 -15.86 16.24 -8.86
N PRO A 16 -15.84 16.18 -7.51
CA PRO A 16 -15.57 17.34 -6.67
C PRO A 16 -14.11 17.83 -6.86
N ALA A 17 -13.93 19.14 -6.91
CA ALA A 17 -12.61 19.76 -7.02
C ALA A 17 -12.05 20.11 -5.61
N PRO A 18 -10.74 19.91 -5.36
CA PRO A 18 -9.75 19.27 -6.25
C PRO A 18 -9.97 17.75 -6.36
N VAL A 19 -9.76 17.22 -7.55
CA VAL A 19 -10.02 15.81 -7.85
C VAL A 19 -8.92 14.94 -7.26
N VAL A 20 -9.30 13.96 -6.44
CA VAL A 20 -8.38 12.92 -5.96
C VAL A 20 -8.15 11.91 -7.09
N PRO A 21 -6.92 11.71 -7.54
CA PRO A 21 -6.61 10.76 -8.60
C PRO A 21 -7.12 9.35 -8.27
N ASP A 22 -7.57 8.63 -9.30
CA ASP A 22 -8.02 7.24 -9.20
C ASP A 22 -9.27 7.01 -8.28
N LEU A 23 -9.89 8.06 -7.76
CA LEU A 23 -11.08 7.94 -6.91
C LEU A 23 -12.37 7.70 -7.69
N PHE A 24 -12.40 8.06 -8.95
CA PHE A 24 -13.59 8.00 -9.80
C PHE A 24 -13.36 7.10 -11.01
N ASP A 25 -14.42 6.41 -11.40
CA ASP A 25 -14.54 5.74 -12.68
C ASP A 25 -15.32 6.66 -13.64
N VAL A 26 -14.92 6.67 -14.90
CA VAL A 26 -15.54 7.48 -15.95
C VAL A 26 -16.04 6.57 -17.07
N GLN A 27 -17.26 6.80 -17.50
CA GLN A 27 -17.84 6.18 -18.69
C GLN A 27 -18.20 7.27 -19.67
N GLU A 28 -17.51 7.32 -20.81
CA GLU A 28 -17.68 8.37 -21.83
C GLU A 28 -19.01 8.26 -22.56
N ARG A 29 -19.42 7.01 -22.87
CA ARG A 29 -20.67 6.65 -23.56
C ARG A 29 -21.25 5.39 -22.93
N PRO A 30 -22.57 5.14 -23.08
CA PRO A 30 -23.21 3.96 -22.50
C PRO A 30 -22.55 2.61 -22.87
N ASP A 31 -22.00 2.53 -24.08
CA ASP A 31 -21.36 1.32 -24.61
C ASP A 31 -19.84 1.34 -24.48
N ALA A 32 -19.27 2.41 -23.90
CA ALA A 32 -17.84 2.55 -23.73
C ALA A 32 -17.36 1.81 -22.49
N GLN A 33 -16.12 1.31 -22.56
CA GLN A 33 -15.45 0.71 -21.43
C GLN A 33 -15.27 1.73 -20.31
N VAL A 34 -15.46 1.30 -19.08
CA VAL A 34 -15.23 2.13 -17.90
C VAL A 34 -13.74 2.35 -17.73
N THR A 35 -13.34 3.61 -17.63
CA THR A 35 -11.94 4.03 -17.46
C THR A 35 -11.74 4.73 -16.13
N ARG A 36 -10.54 4.59 -15.59
CA ARG A 36 -10.13 5.22 -14.34
C ARG A 36 -9.84 6.72 -14.57
N LEU A 37 -10.32 7.57 -13.69
CA LEU A 37 -10.00 8.99 -13.73
C LEU A 37 -8.61 9.23 -13.12
N VAL A 38 -7.60 9.38 -13.99
CA VAL A 38 -6.22 9.70 -13.62
C VAL A 38 -5.77 10.96 -14.36
N PRO A 39 -4.75 11.69 -13.87
CA PRO A 39 -4.30 12.93 -14.52
C PRO A 39 -3.98 12.70 -16.00
N GLY A 40 -4.67 13.40 -16.90
CA GLY A 40 -4.57 13.21 -18.37
C GLY A 40 -4.98 11.82 -18.86
N GLY A 41 -5.70 11.04 -18.06
CA GLY A 41 -6.09 9.66 -18.37
C GLY A 41 -7.33 9.53 -19.24
N VAL A 42 -8.16 10.56 -19.32
CA VAL A 42 -9.39 10.58 -20.11
C VAL A 42 -9.34 11.80 -21.04
N GLU A 43 -9.65 11.60 -22.30
CA GLU A 43 -9.66 12.67 -23.31
C GLU A 43 -10.73 13.72 -22.98
N GLY A 44 -10.37 15.00 -23.10
CA GLY A 44 -11.26 16.11 -22.77
C GLY A 44 -11.38 16.44 -21.27
N LEU A 45 -10.60 15.78 -20.39
CA LEU A 45 -10.55 16.05 -18.95
C LEU A 45 -9.13 16.41 -18.48
N GLU A 46 -8.29 16.92 -19.38
CA GLU A 46 -6.87 17.20 -19.13
C GLU A 46 -6.65 18.38 -18.17
N GLU A 47 -7.62 19.29 -18.08
CA GLU A 47 -7.55 20.51 -17.26
C GLU A 47 -8.12 20.35 -15.85
N LEU A 48 -8.56 19.14 -15.46
CA LEU A 48 -9.09 18.94 -14.12
C LEU A 48 -8.01 19.20 -13.06
N PRO A 49 -8.34 19.95 -11.99
CA PRO A 49 -7.41 20.24 -10.90
C PRO A 49 -7.24 19.01 -10.00
N PHE A 50 -6.32 18.11 -10.36
CA PHE A 50 -6.01 16.96 -9.56
C PHE A 50 -5.22 17.32 -8.31
N LEU A 51 -5.55 16.68 -7.20
CA LEU A 51 -4.84 16.79 -5.94
C LEU A 51 -3.62 15.85 -5.90
N GLY A 52 -2.47 16.39 -5.45
CA GLY A 52 -1.24 15.62 -5.24
C GLY A 52 -0.42 15.39 -6.51
N HIS A 53 0.71 14.71 -6.33
CA HIS A 53 1.61 14.34 -7.41
C HIS A 53 1.34 12.90 -7.87
N TRP A 54 1.53 12.65 -9.16
CA TRP A 54 1.47 11.28 -9.68
C TRP A 54 2.66 10.46 -9.13
N PRO A 55 2.46 9.17 -8.78
CA PRO A 55 3.54 8.32 -8.27
C PRO A 55 4.73 8.26 -9.22
N GLU A 56 5.92 8.14 -8.65
CA GLU A 56 7.15 8.07 -9.43
C GLU A 56 7.24 6.79 -10.28
N ALA A 57 7.95 6.87 -11.40
CA ALA A 57 8.12 5.77 -12.34
C ALA A 57 8.70 4.48 -11.71
N ILE A 58 9.54 4.60 -10.68
CA ILE A 58 10.12 3.47 -9.95
C ILE A 58 9.05 2.59 -9.32
N ASP A 59 8.09 3.20 -8.62
CA ASP A 59 7.01 2.45 -7.96
C ASP A 59 6.10 1.77 -8.99
N LEU A 60 5.81 2.45 -10.09
CA LEU A 60 4.98 1.93 -11.17
C LEU A 60 5.61 0.73 -11.87
N HIS A 61 6.91 0.80 -12.14
CA HIS A 61 7.65 -0.29 -12.77
C HIS A 61 7.75 -1.54 -11.87
N ALA A 62 7.90 -1.33 -10.55
CA ALA A 62 7.87 -2.42 -9.59
C ALA A 62 6.50 -3.10 -9.56
N LEU A 63 5.41 -2.32 -9.55
CA LEU A 63 4.04 -2.82 -9.61
C LEU A 63 3.76 -3.59 -10.90
N GLU A 64 4.18 -3.07 -12.04
CA GLU A 64 4.00 -3.70 -13.35
C GLU A 64 4.63 -5.09 -13.38
N ARG A 65 5.92 -5.21 -13.01
CA ARG A 65 6.62 -6.50 -12.99
C ARG A 65 6.03 -7.49 -12.00
N LEU A 66 5.60 -7.01 -10.84
CA LEU A 66 5.01 -7.84 -9.79
C LEU A 66 3.67 -8.44 -10.23
N THR A 67 2.83 -7.64 -10.88
CA THR A 67 1.43 -8.01 -11.13
C THR A 67 1.19 -8.53 -12.54
N ALA A 68 2.13 -8.38 -13.47
CA ALA A 68 2.00 -8.87 -14.84
C ALA A 68 1.54 -10.35 -14.94
N PRO A 69 2.07 -11.30 -14.14
CA PRO A 69 1.65 -12.70 -14.18
C PRO A 69 0.22 -12.93 -13.69
N LEU A 70 -0.39 -11.97 -13.00
CA LEU A 70 -1.69 -12.09 -12.35
C LEU A 70 -2.82 -11.38 -13.12
N LEU A 71 -2.47 -10.51 -14.09
CA LEU A 71 -3.43 -9.64 -14.77
C LEU A 71 -4.51 -10.39 -15.54
N ASP A 72 -4.13 -11.46 -16.22
CA ASP A 72 -5.04 -12.27 -17.05
C ASP A 72 -5.79 -13.34 -16.25
N GLY A 73 -5.58 -13.36 -14.93
CA GLY A 73 -6.14 -14.35 -14.03
C GLY A 73 -5.14 -15.46 -13.70
N ALA A 74 -5.18 -15.91 -12.45
CA ALA A 74 -4.30 -16.97 -11.97
C ALA A 74 -5.02 -17.81 -10.91
N PRO A 75 -4.60 -19.07 -10.67
CA PRO A 75 -5.10 -19.89 -9.58
C PRO A 75 -4.93 -19.21 -8.22
N TRP A 76 -5.86 -19.44 -7.28
CA TRP A 76 -5.81 -18.90 -5.92
C TRP A 76 -4.43 -19.09 -5.27
N MET A 77 -3.85 -20.28 -5.39
CA MET A 77 -2.55 -20.58 -4.80
C MET A 77 -1.41 -19.76 -5.41
N THR A 78 -1.46 -19.45 -6.69
CA THR A 78 -0.48 -18.56 -7.33
C THR A 78 -0.50 -17.16 -6.70
N TRP A 79 -1.70 -16.63 -6.41
CA TRP A 79 -1.84 -15.36 -5.68
C TRP A 79 -1.26 -15.46 -4.28
N VAL A 80 -1.50 -16.57 -3.57
CA VAL A 80 -0.99 -16.80 -2.21
C VAL A 80 0.53 -16.93 -2.18
N GLU A 81 1.14 -17.56 -3.18
CA GLU A 81 2.58 -17.79 -3.26
C GLU A 81 3.35 -16.57 -3.78
N THR A 82 2.69 -15.71 -4.58
CA THR A 82 3.32 -14.48 -5.08
C THR A 82 3.61 -13.52 -3.93
N LEU A 83 4.87 -13.17 -3.74
CA LEU A 83 5.27 -12.19 -2.73
C LEU A 83 4.82 -10.77 -3.15
N PRO A 84 4.12 -10.01 -2.30
CA PRO A 84 3.69 -8.65 -2.60
C PRO A 84 4.83 -7.62 -2.39
N LEU A 85 6.03 -7.98 -2.83
CA LEU A 85 7.24 -7.17 -2.71
C LEU A 85 7.86 -6.95 -4.08
N VAL A 86 8.69 -5.94 -4.15
CA VAL A 86 9.49 -5.67 -5.35
C VAL A 86 10.23 -6.94 -5.78
N PRO A 87 10.07 -7.40 -7.02
CA PRO A 87 10.71 -8.63 -7.48
C PRO A 87 12.21 -8.45 -7.69
N GLN A 88 12.96 -9.56 -7.66
CA GLN A 88 14.39 -9.62 -7.98
C GLN A 88 15.27 -8.73 -7.06
N LEU A 89 15.00 -8.75 -5.75
CA LEU A 89 15.74 -7.94 -4.77
C LEU A 89 17.25 -8.22 -4.80
N ASP A 90 17.65 -9.48 -4.98
CA ASP A 90 19.08 -9.87 -5.04
C ASP A 90 19.80 -9.22 -6.22
N GLU A 91 19.15 -9.16 -7.39
CA GLU A 91 19.70 -8.50 -8.58
C GLU A 91 19.75 -6.98 -8.39
N LYS A 92 18.74 -6.43 -7.73
CA LYS A 92 18.66 -4.99 -7.43
C LYS A 92 19.71 -4.52 -6.42
N ALA A 93 20.16 -5.38 -5.52
CA ALA A 93 21.24 -5.07 -4.59
C ALA A 93 22.61 -4.93 -5.29
N GLN A 94 22.75 -5.44 -6.52
CA GLN A 94 24.00 -5.39 -7.28
C GLN A 94 24.11 -4.10 -8.11
N LEU A 95 25.36 -3.75 -8.45
CA LEU A 95 25.64 -2.64 -9.37
C LEU A 95 25.05 -2.92 -10.76
N HIS A 96 24.24 -1.96 -11.23
CA HIS A 96 23.71 -1.99 -12.59
C HIS A 96 24.83 -1.84 -13.65
N PRO A 97 24.70 -2.43 -14.86
CA PRO A 97 25.72 -2.30 -15.91
C PRO A 97 26.10 -0.86 -16.24
N LEU A 98 25.11 0.07 -16.24
CA LEU A 98 25.38 1.50 -16.46
C LEU A 98 26.20 2.12 -15.33
N GLU A 99 25.96 1.73 -14.07
CA GLU A 99 26.75 2.20 -12.91
C GLU A 99 28.21 1.76 -13.01
N LYS A 100 28.43 0.49 -13.36
CA LYS A 100 29.77 -0.05 -13.56
C LYS A 100 30.52 0.74 -14.63
N GLU A 101 29.89 0.98 -15.78
CA GLU A 101 30.47 1.75 -16.86
C GLU A 101 30.72 3.20 -16.48
N ALA A 102 29.75 3.84 -15.81
CA ALA A 102 29.88 5.22 -15.32
C ALA A 102 31.06 5.38 -14.36
N ILE A 103 31.19 4.50 -13.38
CA ILE A 103 32.32 4.50 -12.44
C ILE A 103 33.66 4.33 -13.16
N GLN A 104 33.71 3.41 -14.12
CA GLN A 104 34.95 3.15 -14.89
C GLN A 104 35.39 4.33 -15.77
N GLN A 105 34.43 5.06 -16.35
CA GLN A 105 34.72 6.12 -17.32
C GLN A 105 34.64 7.52 -16.68
N LEU A 106 34.33 7.64 -15.39
CA LEU A 106 34.14 8.91 -14.70
C LEU A 106 35.34 9.85 -14.85
N ALA A 107 36.56 9.36 -14.65
CA ALA A 107 37.78 10.15 -14.75
C ALA A 107 37.96 10.78 -16.15
N HIS A 108 37.50 10.09 -17.20
CA HIS A 108 37.55 10.64 -18.56
C HIS A 108 36.49 11.74 -18.75
N LEU A 109 35.29 11.56 -18.20
CA LEU A 109 34.26 12.60 -18.22
C LEU A 109 34.69 13.85 -17.42
N GLN A 110 35.30 13.66 -16.26
CA GLN A 110 35.87 14.74 -15.45
C GLN A 110 36.95 15.49 -16.25
N HIS A 111 37.84 14.76 -16.92
CA HIS A 111 38.88 15.39 -17.75
C HIS A 111 38.27 16.26 -18.86
N VAL A 112 37.28 15.76 -19.59
CA VAL A 112 36.56 16.53 -20.62
C VAL A 112 35.88 17.75 -20.06
N CYS A 113 35.22 17.65 -18.88
CA CYS A 113 34.53 18.76 -18.27
C CYS A 113 35.46 19.88 -17.78
N HIS A 114 36.70 19.53 -17.35
CA HIS A 114 37.68 20.51 -16.88
C HIS A 114 38.63 21.01 -17.97
N ARG A 115 38.93 20.17 -18.97
CA ARG A 115 39.86 20.45 -20.06
C ARG A 115 39.25 20.09 -21.42
N PRO A 116 38.18 20.78 -21.85
CA PRO A 116 37.51 20.44 -23.10
C PRO A 116 38.36 20.78 -24.32
N ARG A 117 38.10 20.15 -25.44
CA ARG A 117 38.55 20.60 -26.74
C ARG A 117 37.79 21.87 -27.10
N LEU A 118 38.54 22.84 -27.62
CA LEU A 118 38.02 24.13 -28.04
C LEU A 118 38.40 24.35 -29.50
N HIS A 119 37.56 25.02 -30.27
CA HIS A 119 37.93 25.58 -31.54
C HIS A 119 38.16 27.09 -31.37
N LEU A 120 39.10 27.60 -32.15
CA LEU A 120 39.32 29.05 -32.22
C LEU A 120 38.33 29.62 -33.24
N ARG A 121 37.37 30.36 -32.77
CA ARG A 121 36.48 31.15 -33.63
C ARG A 121 37.13 32.46 -33.94
N VAL A 122 37.37 32.68 -35.21
CA VAL A 122 37.96 33.91 -35.69
C VAL A 122 36.84 34.82 -36.18
N GLU A 123 36.56 35.86 -35.45
CA GLU A 123 35.57 36.89 -35.81
C GLU A 123 36.29 38.16 -36.19
N GLU A 124 35.74 38.83 -37.22
CA GLU A 124 36.20 40.17 -37.60
C GLU A 124 35.17 41.20 -37.09
N GLU A 125 35.59 42.01 -36.15
CA GLU A 125 34.77 43.02 -35.52
C GLU A 125 35.43 44.39 -35.58
N ARG A 126 34.61 45.48 -35.69
CA ARG A 126 35.11 46.83 -35.62
C ARG A 126 35.39 47.25 -34.18
N LEU A 127 36.62 47.18 -33.77
CA LEU A 127 37.09 47.47 -32.39
C LEU A 127 37.78 48.84 -32.30
N PRO A 128 37.73 49.51 -31.15
CA PRO A 128 38.58 50.63 -30.87
C PRO A 128 40.04 50.30 -31.13
N VAL A 129 40.82 51.18 -31.73
CA VAL A 129 42.23 50.94 -32.11
C VAL A 129 43.04 50.44 -30.90
N SER A 130 42.77 50.93 -29.70
CA SER A 130 43.40 50.50 -28.45
C SER A 130 43.21 48.99 -28.12
N ARG A 131 42.15 48.39 -28.66
CA ARG A 131 41.83 46.95 -28.44
C ARG A 131 42.15 46.07 -29.65
N ALA A 132 42.45 46.65 -30.81
CA ALA A 132 42.76 45.93 -32.01
C ALA A 132 44.20 45.37 -31.98
N ARG A 133 44.32 44.04 -31.74
CA ARG A 133 45.63 43.36 -31.71
C ARG A 133 46.08 42.80 -33.08
N ARG A 134 45.12 42.36 -33.89
CA ARG A 134 45.39 41.82 -35.26
C ARG A 134 44.39 42.41 -36.21
N THR A 135 44.85 42.87 -37.37
CA THR A 135 44.00 43.44 -38.43
C THR A 135 44.00 42.52 -39.63
N PRO A 136 42.82 42.16 -40.19
CA PRO A 136 42.72 41.37 -41.42
C PRO A 136 43.20 42.20 -42.61
N ALA A 137 43.59 41.55 -43.71
CA ALA A 137 44.04 42.24 -44.92
C ALA A 137 43.00 43.24 -45.48
N ARG A 138 41.71 43.00 -45.24
CA ARG A 138 40.61 43.87 -45.69
C ARG A 138 40.32 45.05 -44.74
N ALA A 139 41.01 45.21 -43.64
CA ALA A 139 40.76 46.27 -42.64
C ALA A 139 40.91 47.67 -43.24
N ALA A 140 41.88 47.90 -44.14
CA ALA A 140 42.07 49.16 -44.85
C ALA A 140 40.88 49.50 -45.78
N ALA A 141 40.37 48.52 -46.53
CA ALA A 141 39.20 48.68 -47.38
C ALA A 141 37.93 48.96 -46.57
N ALA A 142 37.75 48.21 -45.44
CA ALA A 142 36.64 48.42 -44.52
C ALA A 142 36.68 49.79 -43.88
N LEU A 143 37.85 50.29 -43.51
CA LEU A 143 38.00 51.64 -42.93
C LEU A 143 37.63 52.74 -43.94
N VAL A 144 37.94 52.56 -45.26
CA VAL A 144 37.53 53.50 -46.28
C VAL A 144 36.00 53.47 -46.49
N SER A 145 35.38 52.36 -46.40
CA SER A 145 33.92 52.19 -46.56
C SER A 145 33.11 52.68 -45.37
N HIS A 146 33.76 52.93 -44.20
CA HIS A 146 33.09 53.30 -42.94
C HIS A 146 33.66 54.61 -42.37
N PRO A 147 33.26 55.78 -42.89
CA PRO A 147 33.71 57.08 -42.43
C PRO A 147 33.38 57.35 -40.96
N GLU A 148 32.39 56.72 -40.40
CA GLU A 148 31.96 56.81 -39.01
C GLU A 148 33.03 56.28 -38.02
N ASP A 149 33.95 55.43 -38.49
CA ASP A 149 35.06 54.87 -37.69
C ASP A 149 36.29 55.76 -37.71
N TRP A 150 36.26 56.94 -38.39
CA TRP A 150 37.39 57.86 -38.42
C TRP A 150 37.36 58.80 -37.21
N GLU A 151 38.50 58.97 -36.56
CA GLU A 151 38.69 60.07 -35.57
C GLU A 151 38.91 61.38 -36.33
N HIS A 152 39.84 61.40 -37.26
CA HIS A 152 40.06 62.52 -38.20
C HIS A 152 40.84 62.09 -39.45
N ARG A 153 40.68 62.86 -40.50
CA ARG A 153 41.39 62.67 -41.77
C ARG A 153 42.49 63.72 -41.88
N THR A 154 43.69 63.31 -42.24
CA THR A 154 44.85 64.20 -42.48
C THR A 154 45.34 64.09 -43.91
N LEU A 155 46.21 64.98 -44.33
CA LEU A 155 46.87 64.86 -45.64
C LEU A 155 47.75 63.62 -45.78
N ARG A 156 48.14 62.99 -44.67
CA ARG A 156 48.95 61.79 -44.65
C ARG A 156 48.16 60.51 -44.50
N GLY A 157 46.82 60.61 -44.40
CA GLY A 157 45.95 59.42 -44.27
C GLY A 157 44.82 59.57 -43.20
N ILE A 158 44.14 58.49 -42.91
CA ILE A 158 43.03 58.44 -41.99
C ILE A 158 43.54 57.95 -40.64
N ARG A 159 43.19 58.65 -39.54
CA ARG A 159 43.37 58.18 -38.22
C ARG A 159 42.06 57.54 -37.75
N PRO A 160 42.04 56.18 -37.54
CA PRO A 160 40.80 55.52 -37.14
C PRO A 160 40.58 55.65 -35.62
N SER A 161 39.29 55.81 -35.22
CA SER A 161 38.81 55.58 -33.83
C SER A 161 38.54 54.09 -33.61
N ARG A 162 38.02 53.46 -34.69
CA ARG A 162 37.77 52.00 -34.71
C ARG A 162 38.42 51.43 -35.99
N ILE A 163 38.82 50.17 -35.91
CA ILE A 163 39.37 49.42 -37.06
C ILE A 163 38.83 48.01 -37.04
N LEU A 164 38.64 47.44 -38.21
CA LEU A 164 38.30 46.03 -38.38
C LEU A 164 39.45 45.21 -37.81
N ALA A 165 39.22 44.48 -36.72
CA ALA A 165 40.20 43.67 -36.07
C ALA A 165 39.71 42.21 -36.07
N THR A 166 40.68 41.30 -36.10
CA THR A 166 40.45 39.89 -35.92
C THR A 166 40.48 39.56 -34.44
N GLN A 167 39.31 39.21 -33.89
CA GLN A 167 39.20 38.66 -32.55
C GLN A 167 39.17 37.15 -32.61
N VAL A 168 39.99 36.53 -31.78
CA VAL A 168 40.02 35.07 -31.67
C VAL A 168 39.39 34.73 -30.31
N GLU A 169 38.25 34.07 -30.36
CA GLU A 169 37.57 33.59 -29.19
C GLU A 169 37.55 32.07 -29.12
N ASP A 170 37.59 31.56 -27.93
CA ASP A 170 37.44 30.12 -27.67
C ASP A 170 36.00 29.69 -27.90
N GLU A 171 35.73 28.89 -28.91
CA GLU A 171 34.41 28.30 -29.16
C GLU A 171 34.24 27.02 -28.31
N TRP A 172 33.43 27.14 -27.26
CA TRP A 172 33.11 26.06 -26.33
C TRP A 172 31.97 25.17 -26.84
N ASN A 173 31.09 25.71 -27.67
CA ASN A 173 29.83 25.10 -28.04
C ASN A 173 29.96 24.07 -29.16
N LEU A 174 30.92 23.15 -29.00
CA LEU A 174 31.12 22.03 -29.93
C LEU A 174 30.08 20.94 -29.65
N TYR A 175 29.79 20.15 -30.71
CA TYR A 175 28.86 19.02 -30.59
C TYR A 175 29.30 18.05 -29.50
N GLU A 176 30.58 17.70 -29.44
CA GLU A 176 31.15 16.76 -28.47
C GLU A 176 31.07 17.27 -27.05
N ASN A 177 31.23 18.58 -26.87
CA ASN A 177 31.10 19.26 -25.57
C ASN A 177 29.63 19.24 -25.10
N ARG A 178 28.69 19.46 -26.00
CA ARG A 178 27.26 19.32 -25.71
C ARG A 178 26.89 17.89 -25.30
N VAL A 179 27.46 16.89 -26.01
CA VAL A 179 27.29 15.48 -25.65
C VAL A 179 27.76 15.21 -24.22
N ALA A 180 28.95 15.72 -23.85
CA ALA A 180 29.49 15.52 -22.49
C ALA A 180 28.60 16.15 -21.41
N VAL A 181 28.17 17.41 -21.61
CA VAL A 181 27.29 18.11 -20.66
C VAL A 181 25.93 17.41 -20.52
N ARG A 182 25.34 17.03 -21.66
CA ARG A 182 24.04 16.32 -21.63
C ARG A 182 24.15 14.95 -20.98
N LEU A 183 25.29 14.27 -21.14
CA LEU A 183 25.56 12.99 -20.47
C LEU A 183 25.60 13.17 -18.94
N VAL A 184 26.22 14.25 -18.44
CA VAL A 184 26.21 14.56 -17.01
C VAL A 184 24.78 14.73 -16.48
N ASP A 185 23.94 15.53 -17.17
CA ASP A 185 22.52 15.72 -16.78
C ASP A 185 21.76 14.39 -16.75
N ASN A 186 21.94 13.57 -17.78
CA ASN A 186 21.26 12.30 -17.93
C ASN A 186 21.68 11.29 -16.84
N LEU A 187 22.99 11.21 -16.56
CA LEU A 187 23.52 10.32 -15.52
C LEU A 187 23.09 10.78 -14.14
N LEU A 188 23.08 12.09 -13.83
CA LEU A 188 22.61 12.61 -12.56
C LEU A 188 21.13 12.24 -12.31
N GLY A 189 20.26 12.46 -13.32
CA GLY A 189 18.85 12.10 -13.19
C GLY A 189 18.65 10.60 -12.97
N TRP A 190 19.42 9.76 -13.64
CA TRP A 190 19.32 8.30 -13.51
C TRP A 190 19.89 7.81 -12.17
N VAL A 191 21.06 8.31 -11.77
CA VAL A 191 21.75 7.93 -10.51
C VAL A 191 20.91 8.37 -9.29
N GLY A 192 20.29 9.55 -9.34
CA GLY A 192 19.39 10.01 -8.27
C GLY A 192 18.21 9.06 -8.07
N LYS A 193 17.51 8.67 -9.14
CA LYS A 193 16.43 7.68 -9.07
C LYS A 193 16.91 6.33 -8.49
N ARG A 194 18.08 5.91 -8.89
CA ARG A 194 18.66 4.65 -8.44
C ARG A 194 19.05 4.67 -6.97
N ARG A 195 19.63 5.77 -6.50
CA ARG A 195 19.91 6.00 -5.08
C ARG A 195 18.63 5.90 -4.24
N ASP A 196 17.56 6.55 -4.69
CA ASP A 196 16.28 6.55 -3.97
C ASP A 196 15.67 5.12 -3.92
N GLU A 197 15.78 4.35 -5.01
CA GLU A 197 15.38 2.94 -5.04
C GLU A 197 16.18 2.10 -4.03
N LEU A 198 17.51 2.22 -4.02
CA LEU A 198 18.38 1.50 -3.09
C LEU A 198 18.16 1.91 -1.63
N SER A 199 17.88 3.20 -1.37
CA SER A 199 17.57 3.71 -0.03
C SER A 199 16.24 3.14 0.48
N ARG A 200 15.21 3.06 -0.36
CA ARG A 200 13.93 2.40 -0.01
C ARG A 200 14.14 0.92 0.27
N PHE A 201 14.96 0.25 -0.52
CA PHE A 201 15.30 -1.16 -0.30
C PHE A 201 16.03 -1.35 1.03
N LYS A 202 17.01 -0.47 1.35
CA LYS A 202 17.71 -0.49 2.63
C LYS A 202 16.75 -0.31 3.80
N SER A 203 15.86 0.69 3.77
CA SER A 203 14.86 0.90 4.82
C SER A 203 13.94 -0.32 5.00
N MET A 204 13.50 -0.94 3.90
CA MET A 204 12.68 -2.16 3.96
C MET A 204 13.44 -3.33 4.61
N ALA A 205 14.72 -3.49 4.29
CA ALA A 205 15.54 -4.58 4.84
C ALA A 205 15.88 -4.34 6.33
N GLU A 206 16.08 -3.08 6.74
CA GLU A 206 16.26 -2.68 8.15
C GLU A 206 14.98 -2.96 8.94
N GLU A 207 13.81 -2.59 8.45
CA GLU A 207 12.52 -2.95 9.06
C GLU A 207 12.38 -4.47 9.23
N GLY A 208 12.80 -5.25 8.24
CA GLY A 208 12.80 -6.71 8.30
C GLY A 208 13.70 -7.25 9.41
N ASN A 209 14.85 -6.65 9.63
CA ASN A 209 15.76 -7.03 10.71
C ASN A 209 15.16 -6.68 12.08
N ASP A 210 14.55 -5.50 12.23
CA ASP A 210 13.86 -5.09 13.46
C ASP A 210 12.74 -6.07 13.79
N PHE A 211 11.90 -6.43 12.81
CA PHE A 211 10.85 -7.46 12.99
C PHE A 211 11.42 -8.81 13.40
N ARG A 212 12.55 -9.21 12.86
CA ARG A 212 13.22 -10.47 13.20
C ARG A 212 13.73 -10.45 14.65
N GLU A 213 14.30 -9.35 15.09
CA GLU A 213 14.79 -9.21 16.47
C GLU A 213 13.66 -9.21 17.48
N GLU A 214 12.59 -8.50 17.21
CA GLU A 214 11.38 -8.50 18.05
C GLU A 214 10.71 -9.89 18.09
N ALA A 215 10.74 -10.64 16.99
CA ALA A 215 10.19 -11.98 16.90
C ALA A 215 11.02 -13.04 17.63
N ARG A 216 12.30 -12.78 17.96
CA ARG A 216 13.19 -13.77 18.63
C ARG A 216 12.62 -14.30 19.94
N GLY A 217 11.83 -13.51 20.65
CA GLY A 217 11.14 -13.92 21.88
C GLY A 217 9.88 -14.75 21.66
N SER A 218 9.40 -14.91 20.43
CA SER A 218 8.13 -15.57 20.13
C SER A 218 8.24 -16.53 18.96
N ARG A 219 8.18 -17.85 19.25
CA ARG A 219 8.27 -18.90 18.21
C ARG A 219 7.22 -18.77 17.10
N TRP A 220 6.02 -18.35 17.43
CA TRP A 220 4.92 -18.23 16.47
C TRP A 220 5.13 -17.03 15.53
N ARG A 221 5.61 -15.88 16.03
CA ARG A 221 5.96 -14.72 15.21
C ARG A 221 7.11 -15.04 14.25
N SER A 222 8.18 -15.63 14.77
CA SER A 222 9.31 -16.09 13.94
C SER A 222 8.85 -17.03 12.83
N ARG A 223 8.02 -18.02 13.12
CA ARG A 223 7.49 -18.97 12.13
C ARG A 223 6.69 -18.26 11.04
N ARG A 224 5.83 -17.30 11.40
CA ARG A 224 5.04 -16.52 10.46
C ARG A 224 5.91 -15.65 9.56
N LEU A 225 6.92 -14.97 10.11
CA LEU A 225 7.86 -14.17 9.34
C LEU A 225 8.62 -15.03 8.33
N TYR A 226 9.15 -16.18 8.77
CA TYR A 226 9.84 -17.10 7.86
C TYR A 226 8.93 -17.67 6.77
N ALA A 227 7.69 -17.97 7.08
CA ALA A 227 6.73 -18.46 6.10
C ALA A 227 6.39 -17.40 5.03
N ARG A 228 6.37 -16.11 5.41
CA ARG A 228 6.05 -15.01 4.48
C ARG A 228 7.23 -14.59 3.62
N TRP A 229 8.38 -14.42 4.24
CA TRP A 229 9.50 -13.71 3.64
C TRP A 229 10.64 -14.61 3.22
N GLY A 230 10.63 -15.89 3.65
CA GLY A 230 11.60 -16.89 3.24
C GLY A 230 13.05 -16.43 3.41
N ARG A 231 13.86 -16.64 2.39
CA ARG A 231 15.29 -16.32 2.37
C ARG A 231 15.61 -14.82 2.41
N TYR A 232 14.70 -13.94 2.03
CA TYR A 232 14.98 -12.50 1.90
C TYR A 232 15.42 -11.82 3.20
N PHE A 233 15.14 -12.40 4.37
CA PHE A 233 15.50 -11.82 5.66
C PHE A 233 16.59 -12.54 6.43
N SER A 234 17.15 -13.62 5.89
CA SER A 234 18.22 -14.36 6.55
C SER A 234 19.62 -14.01 6.02
N ASP A 235 19.73 -13.15 5.02
CA ASP A 235 20.97 -13.01 4.27
C ASP A 235 21.72 -11.69 4.58
N ASP A 236 22.63 -11.77 5.57
CA ASP A 236 23.59 -10.70 5.87
C ASP A 236 24.49 -10.38 4.67
N VAL A 237 24.57 -11.26 3.66
CA VAL A 237 25.34 -11.05 2.43
C VAL A 237 24.62 -10.03 1.54
N MET A 238 23.31 -10.17 1.36
CA MET A 238 22.51 -9.23 0.57
C MET A 238 22.56 -7.81 1.16
N MET A 239 22.44 -7.68 2.48
CA MET A 239 22.52 -6.38 3.16
C MET A 239 23.89 -5.71 2.94
N ARG A 240 24.96 -6.44 3.10
CA ARG A 240 26.32 -5.93 2.85
C ARG A 240 26.53 -5.50 1.39
N GLU A 241 26.02 -6.27 0.44
CA GLU A 241 26.10 -5.92 -0.98
C GLU A 241 25.25 -4.68 -1.30
N LEU A 242 24.03 -4.58 -0.76
CA LEU A 242 23.17 -3.41 -0.88
C LEU A 242 23.84 -2.16 -0.34
N GLU A 243 24.39 -2.21 0.87
CA GLU A 243 25.11 -1.08 1.45
C GLU A 243 26.34 -0.68 0.65
N ARG A 244 27.08 -1.67 0.13
CA ARG A 244 28.24 -1.42 -0.72
C ARG A 244 27.81 -0.70 -2.01
N THR A 245 26.77 -1.19 -2.66
CA THR A 245 26.23 -0.61 -3.89
C THR A 245 25.72 0.80 -3.64
N LEU A 246 24.96 1.01 -2.57
CA LEU A 246 24.45 2.34 -2.20
C LEU A 246 25.61 3.35 -2.00
N ARG A 247 26.64 2.99 -1.25
CA ARG A 247 27.83 3.85 -1.07
C ARG A 247 28.52 4.21 -2.38
N LEU A 248 28.59 3.26 -3.33
CA LEU A 248 29.21 3.52 -4.63
C LEU A 248 28.33 4.44 -5.51
N VAL A 249 27.02 4.27 -5.47
CA VAL A 249 26.05 5.12 -6.18
C VAL A 249 26.03 6.54 -5.61
N GLU A 250 26.04 6.69 -4.29
CA GLU A 250 26.14 7.99 -3.61
C GLU A 250 27.47 8.71 -3.91
N ARG A 251 28.56 7.95 -4.02
CA ARG A 251 29.83 8.51 -4.43
C ARG A 251 29.78 8.99 -5.87
N LEU A 252 29.27 8.15 -6.77
CA LEU A 252 29.11 8.50 -8.19
C LEU A 252 28.25 9.76 -8.35
N GLU A 253 27.16 9.87 -7.58
CA GLU A 253 26.30 11.06 -7.60
C GLU A 253 27.05 12.32 -7.18
N ARG A 254 27.78 12.28 -6.07
CA ARG A 254 28.59 13.41 -5.61
C ARG A 254 29.66 13.81 -6.63
N ASP A 255 30.32 12.83 -7.23
CA ASP A 255 31.35 13.08 -8.23
C ASP A 255 30.76 13.69 -9.52
N LEU A 256 29.55 13.29 -9.91
CA LEU A 256 28.80 13.89 -11.02
C LEU A 256 28.29 15.30 -10.65
N GLN A 257 27.81 15.52 -9.44
CA GLN A 257 27.38 16.85 -8.96
C GLN A 257 28.55 17.84 -8.99
N ALA A 258 29.75 17.42 -8.63
CA ALA A 258 30.94 18.26 -8.72
C ALA A 258 31.26 18.73 -10.15
N LEU A 259 30.79 18.01 -11.18
CA LEU A 259 30.94 18.43 -12.57
C LEU A 259 30.04 19.59 -12.99
N LEU A 260 28.98 19.89 -12.23
CA LEU A 260 28.11 21.04 -12.45
C LEU A 260 28.87 22.37 -12.33
N ASP A 261 29.93 22.40 -11.52
CA ASP A 261 30.81 23.56 -11.32
C ASP A 261 31.96 23.63 -12.32
N SER A 262 32.06 22.63 -13.22
CA SER A 262 33.13 22.59 -14.20
C SER A 262 33.02 23.72 -15.25
N PRO A 263 34.15 24.22 -15.81
CA PRO A 263 34.14 25.27 -16.80
C PRO A 263 33.30 24.94 -18.03
N LEU A 264 33.34 23.68 -18.48
CA LEU A 264 32.54 23.25 -19.64
C LEU A 264 31.06 23.32 -19.36
N TYR A 265 30.62 22.76 -18.22
CA TYR A 265 29.20 22.65 -17.89
C TYR A 265 28.52 24.02 -17.72
N GLN A 266 29.25 25.01 -17.19
CA GLN A 266 28.73 26.37 -17.01
C GLN A 266 28.65 27.19 -18.30
N ARG A 267 29.48 26.90 -19.31
CA ARG A 267 29.56 27.67 -20.56
C ARG A 267 28.69 27.12 -21.69
N ILE A 268 28.28 25.85 -21.62
CA ILE A 268 27.44 25.25 -22.68
C ILE A 268 25.96 25.58 -22.44
N PRO A 269 25.26 26.18 -23.43
CA PRO A 269 23.83 26.42 -23.38
C PRO A 269 23.03 25.11 -23.35
N ARG A 270 22.09 24.98 -22.41
CA ARG A 270 21.30 23.74 -22.22
C ARG A 270 20.10 23.62 -23.13
N ASN A 271 19.72 24.68 -23.81
CA ASN A 271 18.59 24.73 -24.75
C ASN A 271 18.88 23.99 -26.07
N GLN A 272 20.11 23.57 -26.32
CA GLN A 272 20.48 22.89 -27.55
C GLN A 272 20.32 21.37 -27.38
N SER A 273 19.54 20.75 -28.26
CA SER A 273 19.31 19.32 -28.26
C SER A 273 20.53 18.55 -28.77
N VAL A 274 20.77 17.39 -28.15
CA VAL A 274 21.73 16.40 -28.65
C VAL A 274 20.94 15.19 -29.12
N PRO A 275 21.11 14.73 -30.37
CA PRO A 275 20.46 13.52 -30.86
C PRO A 275 20.79 12.30 -30.00
N GLY A 276 19.81 11.40 -29.82
CA GLY A 276 20.04 10.16 -29.06
C GLY A 276 21.13 9.28 -29.64
N ALA A 277 21.21 9.19 -30.97
CA ALA A 277 22.30 8.52 -31.68
C ALA A 277 23.47 9.49 -31.88
N LEU A 278 24.65 9.08 -31.44
CA LEU A 278 25.86 9.88 -31.61
C LEU A 278 26.31 9.94 -33.08
N GLN A 279 26.64 11.15 -33.53
CA GLN A 279 27.33 11.36 -34.78
C GLN A 279 28.85 11.07 -34.60
N PRO A 280 29.47 10.19 -35.40
CA PRO A 280 30.89 9.86 -35.27
C PRO A 280 31.73 11.04 -35.82
N THR A 281 32.12 11.94 -34.92
CA THR A 281 33.04 13.03 -35.23
C THR A 281 34.50 12.55 -34.99
N ASN A 282 35.44 13.25 -35.60
CA ASN A 282 36.85 12.90 -35.43
C ASN A 282 37.30 12.98 -33.97
N ILE A 283 36.77 13.95 -33.17
CA ILE A 283 37.08 14.11 -31.77
C ILE A 283 36.55 12.91 -30.95
N LEU A 284 35.28 12.51 -31.18
CA LEU A 284 34.68 11.35 -30.46
C LEU A 284 35.31 10.01 -30.83
N VAL A 285 36.01 9.91 -31.95
CA VAL A 285 36.66 8.69 -32.41
C VAL A 285 38.15 8.65 -32.00
N SER A 286 38.88 9.76 -32.16
CA SER A 286 40.33 9.80 -32.05
C SER A 286 40.85 10.25 -30.69
N ASP A 287 40.15 11.13 -30.00
CA ASP A 287 40.55 11.61 -28.68
C ASP A 287 40.33 10.52 -27.60
N PRO A 288 41.32 10.16 -26.79
CA PRO A 288 41.22 9.08 -25.83
C PRO A 288 40.14 9.32 -24.77
N HIS A 289 39.90 10.56 -24.34
CA HIS A 289 38.90 10.89 -23.33
C HIS A 289 37.49 10.97 -23.93
N TYR A 290 37.32 11.67 -25.06
CA TYR A 290 36.02 11.77 -25.74
C TYR A 290 35.51 10.43 -26.28
N ARG A 291 36.40 9.54 -26.70
CA ARG A 291 36.06 8.15 -27.08
C ARG A 291 35.42 7.39 -25.92
N LYS A 292 35.90 7.60 -24.69
CA LYS A 292 35.31 7.00 -23.48
C LYS A 292 33.98 7.64 -23.09
N VAL A 293 33.86 8.96 -23.25
CA VAL A 293 32.57 9.65 -23.10
C VAL A 293 31.56 9.12 -24.12
N ALA A 294 31.97 8.89 -25.36
CA ALA A 294 31.09 8.29 -26.39
C ALA A 294 30.68 6.84 -26.06
N ALA A 295 31.58 6.06 -25.43
CA ALA A 295 31.27 4.71 -24.96
C ALA A 295 30.22 4.77 -23.83
N LEU A 296 30.40 5.68 -22.87
CA LEU A 296 29.47 5.89 -21.77
C LEU A 296 28.09 6.40 -22.25
N TRP A 297 28.05 7.30 -23.26
CA TRP A 297 26.80 7.71 -23.90
C TRP A 297 26.05 6.52 -24.52
N ARG A 298 26.78 5.62 -25.23
CA ARG A 298 26.17 4.41 -25.79
C ARG A 298 25.64 3.46 -24.70
N ALA A 299 26.37 3.35 -23.58
CA ALA A 299 25.92 2.57 -22.44
C ALA A 299 24.63 3.19 -21.82
N TRP A 300 24.62 4.51 -21.69
CA TRP A 300 23.39 5.23 -21.26
C TRP A 300 22.23 5.03 -22.24
N GLY A 301 22.47 5.10 -23.54
CA GLY A 301 21.44 4.83 -24.57
C GLY A 301 20.86 3.42 -24.50
N ARG A 302 21.66 2.42 -24.07
CA ARG A 302 21.19 1.03 -23.92
C ARG A 302 20.46 0.76 -22.62
N HIS A 303 20.82 1.44 -21.53
CA HIS A 303 20.42 1.07 -20.19
C HIS A 303 19.70 2.19 -19.41
N GLY A 304 19.87 3.44 -19.77
CA GLY A 304 19.36 4.58 -19.03
C GLY A 304 18.45 5.50 -19.85
N SER A 305 18.43 5.34 -21.17
CA SER A 305 17.61 6.20 -22.03
C SER A 305 16.16 5.68 -22.10
N GLU A 306 15.24 6.44 -21.52
CA GLU A 306 13.82 6.27 -21.82
C GLU A 306 13.45 7.28 -22.93
N PRO A 307 12.80 6.85 -24.02
CA PRO A 307 12.27 7.77 -25.01
C PRO A 307 11.27 8.71 -24.35
N HIS A 308 11.23 9.98 -24.73
CA HIS A 308 10.22 10.91 -24.25
C HIS A 308 8.85 10.42 -24.69
N PRO A 309 7.98 10.01 -23.72
CA PRO A 309 6.69 9.46 -24.08
C PRO A 309 5.78 10.56 -24.65
N THR A 310 4.99 10.20 -25.65
CA THR A 310 3.91 11.05 -26.16
C THR A 310 2.82 11.22 -25.08
N ARG A 311 1.97 12.25 -25.22
CA ARG A 311 0.84 12.46 -24.30
C ARG A 311 -0.05 11.21 -24.19
N GLU A 312 -0.27 10.54 -25.32
CA GLU A 312 -1.07 9.32 -25.36
C GLU A 312 -0.38 8.13 -24.65
N GLU A 313 0.94 8.00 -24.78
CA GLU A 313 1.73 7.02 -24.04
C GLU A 313 1.71 7.29 -22.53
N ILE A 314 1.82 8.56 -22.11
CA ILE A 314 1.68 8.96 -20.71
C ILE A 314 0.30 8.56 -20.19
N ARG A 315 -0.77 8.84 -20.94
CA ARG A 315 -2.14 8.45 -20.60
C ARG A 315 -2.27 6.94 -20.44
N ARG A 316 -1.80 6.17 -21.44
CA ARG A 316 -1.82 4.70 -21.38
C ARG A 316 -1.03 4.14 -20.20
N ARG A 317 0.15 4.68 -19.93
CA ARG A 317 0.98 4.27 -18.77
C ARG A 317 0.26 4.55 -17.45
N ARG A 318 -0.40 5.70 -17.30
CA ARG A 318 -1.16 6.04 -16.09
C ARG A 318 -2.38 5.13 -15.90
N GLN A 319 -3.10 4.81 -16.97
CA GLN A 319 -4.20 3.85 -16.92
C GLN A 319 -3.69 2.45 -16.54
N ALA A 320 -2.63 1.99 -17.20
CA ALA A 320 -2.00 0.71 -16.88
C ALA A 320 -1.54 0.64 -15.41
N ALA A 321 -0.91 1.72 -14.92
CA ALA A 321 -0.46 1.81 -13.53
C ALA A 321 -1.61 1.66 -12.52
N SER A 322 -2.76 2.30 -12.79
CA SER A 322 -3.96 2.14 -11.96
C SER A 322 -4.48 0.68 -11.97
N HIS A 323 -4.41 0.01 -13.12
CA HIS A 323 -4.77 -1.40 -13.22
C HIS A 323 -3.80 -2.29 -12.45
N HIS A 324 -2.49 -2.07 -12.59
CA HIS A 324 -1.47 -2.81 -11.85
C HIS A 324 -1.61 -2.61 -10.34
N PHE A 325 -1.90 -1.39 -9.90
CA PHE A 325 -2.13 -1.12 -8.48
C PHE A 325 -3.41 -1.81 -7.97
N GLY A 326 -4.47 -1.83 -8.76
CA GLY A 326 -5.68 -2.60 -8.46
C GLY A 326 -5.38 -4.09 -8.23
N THR A 327 -4.59 -4.69 -9.13
CA THR A 327 -4.15 -6.09 -9.02
C THR A 327 -3.23 -6.31 -7.82
N PHE A 328 -2.34 -5.37 -7.53
CA PHE A 328 -1.50 -5.41 -6.33
C PHE A 328 -2.34 -5.36 -5.04
N GLY A 329 -3.32 -4.46 -4.97
CA GLY A 329 -4.27 -4.42 -3.85
C GLY A 329 -5.02 -5.75 -3.68
N GLN A 330 -5.44 -6.37 -4.79
CA GLN A 330 -6.06 -7.69 -4.77
C GLN A 330 -5.09 -8.76 -4.25
N LEU A 331 -3.83 -8.74 -4.67
CA LEU A 331 -2.78 -9.64 -4.16
C LEU A 331 -2.61 -9.53 -2.65
N VAL A 332 -2.49 -8.31 -2.14
CA VAL A 332 -2.34 -8.05 -0.69
C VAL A 332 -3.56 -8.57 0.08
N VAL A 333 -4.77 -8.32 -0.42
CA VAL A 333 -6.02 -8.78 0.23
C VAL A 333 -6.13 -10.31 0.20
N VAL A 334 -5.86 -10.96 -0.93
CA VAL A 334 -5.90 -12.43 -1.04
C VAL A 334 -4.93 -13.08 -0.06
N ARG A 335 -3.71 -12.56 0.02
CA ARG A 335 -2.72 -13.04 1.00
C ARG A 335 -3.16 -12.80 2.44
N ALA A 336 -3.70 -11.61 2.73
CA ALA A 336 -4.23 -11.29 4.04
C ALA A 336 -5.36 -12.25 4.46
N LEU A 337 -6.30 -12.53 3.56
CA LEU A 337 -7.37 -13.50 3.78
C LEU A 337 -6.81 -14.92 4.00
N HIS A 338 -5.85 -15.34 3.17
CA HIS A 338 -5.20 -16.64 3.36
C HIS A 338 -4.53 -16.77 4.73
N GLU A 339 -3.88 -15.73 5.19
CA GLU A 339 -3.25 -15.70 6.52
C GLU A 339 -4.26 -15.68 7.67
N LEU A 340 -5.45 -15.15 7.45
CA LEU A 340 -6.58 -15.23 8.39
C LEU A 340 -7.26 -16.61 8.40
N GLY A 341 -6.77 -17.53 7.59
CA GLY A 341 -7.26 -18.91 7.52
C GLY A 341 -8.31 -19.15 6.45
N TYR A 342 -8.62 -18.15 5.61
CA TYR A 342 -9.54 -18.34 4.48
C TYR A 342 -8.91 -19.21 3.40
N ARG A 343 -9.72 -20.10 2.84
CA ARG A 343 -9.35 -21.02 1.76
C ARG A 343 -10.40 -20.95 0.67
N ALA A 344 -9.95 -20.89 -0.57
CA ALA A 344 -10.81 -21.04 -1.75
C ALA A 344 -10.83 -22.50 -2.22
N PRO A 345 -11.85 -22.91 -2.98
CA PRO A 345 -11.84 -24.21 -3.65
C PRO A 345 -10.58 -24.39 -4.51
N PRO A 346 -10.06 -25.64 -4.65
CA PRO A 346 -8.75 -25.90 -5.27
C PRO A 346 -8.61 -25.34 -6.71
N ASP A 347 -9.66 -25.42 -7.51
CA ASP A 347 -9.64 -25.01 -8.93
C ASP A 347 -10.05 -23.54 -9.15
N THR A 348 -10.06 -22.74 -8.09
CA THR A 348 -10.47 -21.34 -8.18
C THR A 348 -9.45 -20.51 -8.92
N VAL A 349 -9.84 -19.92 -10.05
CA VAL A 349 -9.07 -18.93 -10.79
C VAL A 349 -9.61 -17.55 -10.45
N LEU A 350 -8.73 -16.68 -9.95
CA LEU A 350 -9.05 -15.29 -9.67
C LEU A 350 -8.78 -14.44 -10.90
N THR A 351 -9.77 -13.69 -11.30
CA THR A 351 -9.69 -12.62 -12.32
C THR A 351 -10.17 -11.31 -11.72
N ARG A 352 -10.22 -10.27 -12.50
CA ARG A 352 -10.74 -8.96 -12.06
C ARG A 352 -12.25 -8.94 -11.79
N CYS A 353 -13.00 -9.94 -12.29
CA CYS A 353 -14.46 -10.00 -12.20
C CYS A 353 -14.94 -11.36 -11.69
N THR A 354 -14.26 -11.90 -10.68
CA THR A 354 -14.56 -13.23 -10.13
C THR A 354 -15.31 -13.11 -8.81
N VAL A 355 -16.21 -14.06 -8.56
CA VAL A 355 -16.83 -14.28 -7.24
C VAL A 355 -16.31 -15.60 -6.69
N VAL A 356 -15.78 -15.58 -5.49
CA VAL A 356 -15.17 -16.74 -4.83
C VAL A 356 -15.84 -16.98 -3.49
N GLU A 357 -16.30 -18.19 -3.26
CA GLU A 357 -16.72 -18.65 -1.93
C GLU A 357 -15.48 -19.06 -1.14
N LEU A 358 -15.33 -18.50 0.05
CA LEU A 358 -14.21 -18.72 0.94
C LEU A 358 -14.69 -19.42 2.20
N SER A 359 -13.98 -20.44 2.62
CA SER A 359 -14.19 -21.07 3.95
C SER A 359 -13.06 -20.72 4.90
N SER A 360 -13.39 -20.52 6.17
CA SER A 360 -12.41 -20.32 7.24
C SER A 360 -12.85 -20.98 8.52
N PRO A 361 -11.95 -21.21 9.51
CA PRO A 361 -12.34 -21.70 10.83
C PRO A 361 -13.36 -20.79 11.55
N TRP A 362 -13.44 -19.51 11.14
CA TRP A 362 -14.35 -18.50 11.71
C TRP A 362 -15.70 -18.41 10.99
N GLY A 363 -15.89 -19.18 9.93
CA GLY A 363 -17.07 -19.23 9.09
C GLY A 363 -16.79 -18.79 7.66
N ASP A 364 -17.80 -18.96 6.80
CA ASP A 364 -17.70 -18.70 5.38
C ASP A 364 -17.78 -17.20 5.07
N ALA A 365 -17.20 -16.82 3.94
CA ALA A 365 -17.28 -15.49 3.36
C ALA A 365 -17.32 -15.59 1.83
N ARG A 366 -17.77 -14.54 1.17
CA ARG A 366 -17.73 -14.42 -0.28
C ARG A 366 -16.86 -13.24 -0.67
N LEU A 367 -15.85 -13.49 -1.50
CA LEU A 367 -15.02 -12.43 -2.09
C LEU A 367 -15.50 -12.18 -3.52
N ARG A 368 -16.00 -10.99 -3.77
CA ARG A 368 -16.36 -10.52 -5.11
C ARG A 368 -15.32 -9.52 -5.60
N CYS A 369 -14.63 -9.87 -6.67
CA CYS A 369 -13.74 -8.94 -7.38
C CYS A 369 -14.56 -8.24 -8.47
N SER A 370 -14.39 -6.95 -8.61
CA SER A 370 -14.96 -6.14 -9.71
C SER A 370 -13.87 -5.20 -10.22
N GLU A 371 -14.08 -4.61 -11.40
CA GLU A 371 -13.13 -3.60 -11.90
C GLU A 371 -12.97 -2.47 -10.88
N GLY A 372 -11.83 -2.47 -10.20
CA GLY A 372 -11.42 -1.40 -9.30
C GLY A 372 -11.84 -1.51 -7.85
N ALA A 373 -12.54 -2.53 -7.41
CA ALA A 373 -12.87 -2.77 -6.01
C ALA A 373 -13.04 -4.26 -5.73
N MET A 374 -12.85 -4.63 -4.48
CA MET A 374 -13.19 -5.95 -3.97
C MET A 374 -14.27 -5.79 -2.91
N THR A 375 -15.15 -6.76 -2.80
CA THR A 375 -16.18 -6.79 -1.77
C THR A 375 -16.09 -8.11 -1.02
N LEU A 376 -15.88 -8.03 0.28
CA LEU A 376 -15.91 -9.18 1.18
C LEU A 376 -17.27 -9.20 1.88
N GLU A 377 -18.05 -10.24 1.60
CA GLU A 377 -19.40 -10.42 2.13
C GLU A 377 -19.38 -11.50 3.21
N LEU A 378 -19.82 -11.15 4.40
CA LEU A 378 -20.20 -12.07 5.45
C LEU A 378 -21.72 -12.23 5.44
N ARG A 379 -22.24 -13.14 6.25
CA ARG A 379 -23.71 -13.37 6.35
C ARG A 379 -24.50 -12.10 6.70
N ASN A 380 -23.94 -11.21 7.51
CA ASN A 380 -24.61 -10.06 8.09
C ASN A 380 -23.88 -8.73 7.86
N ALA A 381 -22.78 -8.72 7.09
CA ALA A 381 -21.98 -7.53 6.88
C ALA A 381 -21.24 -7.59 5.53
N THR A 382 -20.99 -6.44 4.95
CA THR A 382 -20.30 -6.30 3.68
C THR A 382 -19.20 -5.25 3.82
N LEU A 383 -17.99 -5.61 3.40
CA LEU A 383 -16.83 -4.73 3.36
C LEU A 383 -16.39 -4.49 1.92
N ARG A 384 -16.30 -3.24 1.53
CA ARG A 384 -15.75 -2.82 0.25
C ARG A 384 -14.29 -2.39 0.40
N LEU A 385 -13.41 -2.94 -0.41
CA LEU A 385 -11.98 -2.65 -0.45
C LEU A 385 -11.65 -1.96 -1.76
N VAL A 386 -11.13 -0.73 -1.70
CA VAL A 386 -10.90 0.11 -2.86
C VAL A 386 -9.42 0.47 -2.98
N PRO A 387 -8.65 -0.19 -3.87
CA PRO A 387 -7.29 0.24 -4.18
C PRO A 387 -7.32 1.59 -4.91
N LEU A 388 -6.59 2.59 -4.39
CA LEU A 388 -6.43 3.91 -5.01
C LEU A 388 -4.96 4.20 -5.26
N LEU A 389 -4.59 4.36 -6.52
CA LEU A 389 -3.25 4.75 -6.94
C LEU A 389 -3.09 6.28 -6.80
N ALA A 390 -2.89 6.73 -5.59
CA ALA A 390 -2.57 8.11 -5.31
C ALA A 390 -1.46 8.16 -4.26
N PRO A 391 -0.50 9.10 -4.39
CA PRO A 391 0.56 9.24 -3.41
C PRO A 391 -0.01 9.75 -2.10
N LEU A 392 0.43 9.20 -0.98
CA LEU A 392 0.07 9.68 0.34
C LEU A 392 0.81 11.00 0.62
N THR A 393 0.17 12.11 0.29
CA THR A 393 0.57 13.45 0.75
C THR A 393 -0.39 13.90 1.85
N PRO A 394 0.03 14.83 2.76
CA PRO A 394 -0.85 15.34 3.80
C PRO A 394 -2.18 15.90 3.26
N ASP A 395 -2.13 16.64 2.14
CA ASP A 395 -3.33 17.22 1.51
C ASP A 395 -4.26 16.15 0.95
N TRP A 396 -3.69 15.13 0.30
CA TRP A 396 -4.45 14.01 -0.23
C TRP A 396 -5.09 13.19 0.92
N ALA A 397 -4.34 12.94 1.98
CA ALA A 397 -4.84 12.22 3.15
C ALA A 397 -6.04 12.94 3.79
N ARG A 398 -5.97 14.26 3.94
CA ARG A 398 -7.08 15.09 4.45
C ARG A 398 -8.30 15.05 3.54
N ALA A 399 -8.10 15.22 2.23
CA ALA A 399 -9.20 15.18 1.26
C ALA A 399 -9.89 13.80 1.22
N LEU A 400 -9.11 12.72 1.24
CA LEU A 400 -9.64 11.35 1.29
C LEU A 400 -10.41 11.12 2.60
N TRP A 401 -9.86 11.57 3.73
CA TRP A 401 -10.51 11.44 5.03
C TRP A 401 -11.86 12.16 5.07
N SER A 402 -11.93 13.38 4.55
CA SER A 402 -13.20 14.12 4.44
C SER A 402 -14.23 13.34 3.63
N GLN A 403 -13.85 12.81 2.48
CA GLN A 403 -14.76 12.03 1.62
C GLN A 403 -15.20 10.71 2.27
N LEU A 404 -14.32 10.02 2.99
CA LEU A 404 -14.68 8.82 3.73
C LEU A 404 -15.68 9.13 4.86
N ARG A 405 -15.51 10.26 5.54
CA ARG A 405 -16.45 10.71 6.60
C ARG A 405 -17.83 11.05 6.06
N GLU A 406 -17.93 11.70 4.91
CA GLU A 406 -19.20 12.02 4.25
C GLU A 406 -19.99 10.75 3.90
N HIS A 407 -19.30 9.64 3.66
CA HIS A 407 -19.89 8.34 3.32
C HIS A 407 -19.99 7.40 4.54
N ALA A 408 -19.53 7.81 5.72
CA ALA A 408 -19.68 7.05 6.96
C ALA A 408 -21.18 6.95 7.33
N GLY A 409 -21.68 5.74 7.44
CA GLY A 409 -23.11 5.50 7.70
C GLY A 409 -23.88 4.87 6.54
N ASN A 410 -23.26 4.66 5.40
CA ASN A 410 -23.81 3.82 4.34
C ASN A 410 -23.84 2.34 4.79
N ALA A 411 -24.77 1.57 4.23
CA ALA A 411 -24.98 0.16 4.57
C ALA A 411 -23.77 -0.76 4.27
N VAL A 412 -22.77 -0.26 3.55
CA VAL A 412 -21.55 -0.98 3.16
C VAL A 412 -20.33 -0.28 3.75
N ASP A 413 -19.63 -1.01 4.58
CA ASP A 413 -18.33 -0.56 5.10
C ASP A 413 -17.29 -0.46 3.97
N THR A 414 -16.48 0.61 3.98
CA THR A 414 -15.47 0.82 2.93
C THR A 414 -14.08 1.04 3.52
N VAL A 415 -13.08 0.40 2.94
CA VAL A 415 -11.66 0.64 3.22
C VAL A 415 -10.93 0.99 1.93
N VAL A 416 -10.12 2.02 2.00
CA VAL A 416 -9.25 2.43 0.90
C VAL A 416 -7.85 1.86 1.11
N LEU A 417 -7.33 1.21 0.07
CA LEU A 417 -5.95 0.75 0.01
C LEU A 417 -5.17 1.76 -0.84
N ALA A 418 -4.40 2.63 -0.18
CA ALA A 418 -3.67 3.71 -0.82
C ALA A 418 -2.22 3.33 -1.08
N LEU A 419 -1.63 3.82 -2.19
CA LEU A 419 -0.20 3.63 -2.43
C LEU A 419 0.62 4.46 -1.44
N GLY A 420 1.42 3.80 -0.62
CA GLY A 420 2.31 4.46 0.35
C GLY A 420 2.74 3.55 1.48
N ARG A 421 3.50 4.12 2.39
CA ARG A 421 3.98 3.46 3.61
C ARG A 421 3.48 4.26 4.82
N PRO A 422 3.42 3.67 6.02
CA PRO A 422 3.05 4.41 7.24
C PRO A 422 3.92 5.64 7.47
N GLN A 423 5.20 5.57 7.11
CA GLN A 423 6.17 6.67 7.24
C GLN A 423 5.80 7.88 6.37
N ASP A 424 5.13 7.67 5.26
CA ASP A 424 4.72 8.73 4.34
C ASP A 424 3.59 9.61 4.96
N LEU A 425 3.04 9.18 6.10
CA LEU A 425 2.05 9.92 6.90
C LEU A 425 2.70 10.76 8.02
N ASP A 426 4.02 10.77 8.15
CA ASP A 426 4.72 11.61 9.12
C ASP A 426 4.43 13.10 8.82
N GLY A 427 3.90 13.83 9.79
CA GLY A 427 3.47 15.23 9.63
C GLY A 427 1.99 15.43 9.24
N VAL A 428 1.22 14.36 9.08
CA VAL A 428 -0.23 14.43 8.95
C VAL A 428 -0.87 14.60 10.33
N GLU A 429 -1.97 15.35 10.41
CA GLU A 429 -2.72 15.56 11.66
C GLU A 429 -3.08 14.22 12.33
N GLU A 430 -3.05 14.19 13.66
CA GLU A 430 -3.26 12.98 14.45
C GLU A 430 -4.59 12.27 14.14
N GLU A 431 -5.67 13.03 13.92
CA GLU A 431 -6.98 12.47 13.56
C GLU A 431 -6.92 11.73 12.23
N THR A 432 -6.25 12.32 11.23
CA THR A 432 -6.06 11.70 9.90
C THR A 432 -5.15 10.47 9.99
N THR A 433 -4.07 10.56 10.77
CA THR A 433 -3.16 9.43 11.00
C THR A 433 -3.89 8.26 11.68
N ARG A 434 -4.76 8.54 12.66
CA ARG A 434 -5.59 7.50 13.29
C ARG A 434 -6.55 6.84 12.30
N ALA A 435 -7.09 7.58 11.34
CA ALA A 435 -7.94 7.01 10.29
C ALA A 435 -7.20 6.02 9.39
N PHE A 436 -5.90 6.27 9.14
CA PHE A 436 -5.05 5.40 8.30
C PHE A 436 -4.47 4.21 9.07
N ALA A 437 -4.13 4.37 10.35
CA ALA A 437 -3.48 3.34 11.15
C ALA A 437 -4.40 2.74 12.23
N GLY A 438 -5.45 3.45 12.60
CA GLY A 438 -6.35 3.08 13.70
C GLY A 438 -7.44 2.07 13.31
N TRP A 439 -8.24 1.73 14.31
CA TRP A 439 -9.39 0.82 14.22
C TRP A 439 -10.71 1.57 14.02
N ALA A 440 -10.67 2.91 14.07
CA ALA A 440 -11.83 3.74 13.83
C ALA A 440 -12.31 3.63 12.37
N TRP A 441 -13.59 3.65 12.18
CA TRP A 441 -14.23 3.63 10.88
C TRP A 441 -14.64 5.06 10.47
N PRO A 442 -14.52 5.46 9.21
CA PRO A 442 -14.00 4.78 8.02
C PRO A 442 -12.46 4.63 8.01
N ARG A 443 -11.93 3.69 7.21
CA ARG A 443 -10.51 3.31 7.24
C ARG A 443 -9.84 3.47 5.89
N ALA A 444 -8.57 3.86 5.94
CA ALA A 444 -7.65 3.75 4.81
C ALA A 444 -6.36 3.07 5.28
N GLN A 445 -5.78 2.23 4.42
CA GLN A 445 -4.53 1.51 4.71
C GLN A 445 -3.50 1.80 3.63
N PRO A 446 -2.32 2.28 3.99
CA PRO A 446 -1.23 2.41 3.05
C PRO A 446 -0.69 1.03 2.69
N ILE A 447 -0.53 0.76 1.39
CA ILE A 447 0.10 -0.46 0.87
C ILE A 447 1.14 -0.10 -0.19
N SER A 448 2.26 -0.79 -0.17
CA SER A 448 3.34 -0.56 -1.13
C SER A 448 4.12 -1.86 -1.33
N PRO A 449 4.66 -2.11 -2.53
CA PRO A 449 5.57 -3.23 -2.76
C PRO A 449 6.92 -3.07 -2.02
N TRP A 450 7.15 -1.92 -1.40
CA TRP A 450 8.29 -1.63 -0.52
C TRP A 450 7.96 -1.78 0.97
N SER A 451 6.76 -2.26 1.32
CA SER A 451 6.29 -2.38 2.70
C SER A 451 6.12 -3.84 3.08
N LEU A 452 6.96 -4.31 4.01
CA LEU A 452 6.96 -5.70 4.48
C LEU A 452 5.68 -6.09 5.21
N ASP A 453 5.15 -5.14 5.95
CA ASP A 453 4.01 -5.34 6.83
C ASP A 453 2.65 -5.07 6.16
N ALA A 454 2.62 -4.76 4.85
CA ALA A 454 1.39 -4.45 4.13
C ALA A 454 0.32 -5.55 4.27
N VAL A 455 0.70 -6.81 4.08
CA VAL A 455 -0.21 -7.96 4.24
C VAL A 455 -0.69 -8.06 5.69
N GLU A 456 0.20 -7.88 6.65
CA GLU A 456 -0.11 -7.97 8.08
C GLU A 456 -1.07 -6.87 8.53
N ARG A 457 -0.84 -5.63 8.10
CA ARG A 457 -1.75 -4.51 8.39
C ARG A 457 -3.14 -4.72 7.80
N VAL A 458 -3.21 -5.16 6.54
CA VAL A 458 -4.49 -5.47 5.89
C VAL A 458 -5.17 -6.65 6.57
N ALA A 459 -4.44 -7.71 6.94
CA ALA A 459 -4.99 -8.83 7.68
C ALA A 459 -5.54 -8.40 9.05
N ARG A 460 -4.82 -7.55 9.78
CA ARG A 460 -5.27 -6.98 11.05
C ARG A 460 -6.53 -6.14 10.88
N MET A 461 -6.57 -5.27 9.86
CA MET A 461 -7.72 -4.45 9.54
C MET A 461 -8.95 -5.33 9.22
N LEU A 462 -8.78 -6.36 8.38
CA LEU A 462 -9.83 -7.32 8.05
C LEU A 462 -10.31 -8.06 9.30
N ARG A 463 -9.41 -8.50 10.18
CA ARG A 463 -9.75 -9.14 11.46
C ARG A 463 -10.51 -8.17 12.37
N GLY A 464 -10.06 -6.92 12.46
CA GLY A 464 -10.72 -5.89 13.27
C GLY A 464 -12.14 -5.59 12.78
N TRP A 465 -12.38 -5.66 11.47
CA TRP A 465 -13.72 -5.53 10.89
C TRP A 465 -14.55 -6.81 11.08
N GLU A 466 -13.98 -7.98 10.80
CA GLU A 466 -14.67 -9.27 10.83
C GLU A 466 -15.11 -9.68 12.24
N ALA A 467 -14.21 -9.51 13.23
CA ALA A 467 -14.41 -10.03 14.57
C ALA A 467 -15.68 -9.48 15.26
N PRO A 468 -16.01 -8.18 15.23
CA PRO A 468 -17.28 -7.69 15.76
C PRO A 468 -18.49 -8.34 15.11
N HIS A 469 -18.47 -8.53 13.79
CA HIS A 469 -19.60 -9.11 13.07
C HIS A 469 -19.79 -10.60 13.30
N ARG A 470 -18.71 -11.34 13.60
CA ARG A 470 -18.78 -12.79 13.84
C ARG A 470 -18.94 -13.16 15.31
N LEU A 471 -18.29 -12.42 16.21
CA LEU A 471 -18.14 -12.84 17.61
C LEU A 471 -19.15 -12.20 18.56
N THR A 472 -19.82 -11.11 18.16
CA THR A 472 -20.75 -10.37 19.03
C THR A 472 -22.16 -10.94 19.10
N GLY A 473 -22.48 -11.96 18.33
CA GLY A 473 -23.77 -12.66 18.39
C GLY A 473 -23.94 -13.62 19.58
N TYR A 474 -23.12 -13.49 20.62
CA TYR A 474 -23.17 -14.35 21.78
C TYR A 474 -24.13 -13.84 22.86
N PRO A 475 -24.85 -14.76 23.56
CA PRO A 475 -24.97 -16.20 23.28
C PRO A 475 -25.87 -16.47 22.07
N LEU A 476 -25.63 -17.59 21.37
CA LEU A 476 -26.50 -18.03 20.28
C LEU A 476 -27.86 -18.41 20.83
N ARG A 477 -28.94 -17.78 20.34
CA ARG A 477 -30.29 -17.84 20.93
C ARG A 477 -31.35 -18.24 19.92
N ALA A 478 -32.34 -18.98 20.41
CA ALA A 478 -33.60 -19.22 19.72
C ALA A 478 -34.78 -19.15 20.68
N VAL A 479 -35.93 -18.76 20.18
CA VAL A 479 -37.20 -18.86 20.92
C VAL A 479 -37.80 -20.22 20.61
N VAL A 480 -37.94 -21.06 21.63
CA VAL A 480 -38.44 -22.44 21.51
C VAL A 480 -39.75 -22.58 22.27
N ARG A 481 -40.85 -22.65 21.52
CA ARG A 481 -42.22 -22.73 22.06
C ARG A 481 -43.04 -23.81 21.31
N PRO A 482 -43.79 -24.60 22.00
CA PRO A 482 -43.78 -24.90 23.44
C PRO A 482 -42.55 -25.68 23.86
N ASP A 483 -42.41 -26.03 25.17
CA ASP A 483 -41.34 -26.87 25.63
C ASP A 483 -41.40 -28.24 24.96
N PRO A 484 -40.33 -28.69 24.21
CA PRO A 484 -40.29 -29.99 23.58
C PRO A 484 -40.15 -31.16 24.55
N GLY A 485 -39.86 -30.89 25.85
CA GLY A 485 -39.69 -31.90 26.88
C GLY A 485 -38.37 -32.70 26.76
N VAL A 486 -37.31 -32.01 26.43
CA VAL A 486 -35.94 -32.57 26.33
C VAL A 486 -35.11 -32.01 27.47
N THR A 487 -34.31 -32.88 28.12
CA THR A 487 -33.35 -32.48 29.12
C THR A 487 -32.21 -31.69 28.50
N LEU A 488 -32.05 -30.42 28.88
CA LEU A 488 -31.00 -29.55 28.34
C LEU A 488 -29.66 -29.86 28.99
N PRO A 489 -28.57 -30.03 28.23
CA PRO A 489 -27.22 -30.18 28.74
C PRO A 489 -26.67 -28.89 29.31
N GLN A 490 -25.55 -28.93 30.06
CA GLN A 490 -24.99 -27.77 30.76
C GLN A 490 -24.54 -26.63 29.83
N TRP A 491 -24.24 -26.91 28.55
CA TRP A 491 -23.84 -25.93 27.56
C TRP A 491 -25.03 -25.21 26.91
N ILE A 492 -26.27 -25.59 27.26
CA ILE A 492 -27.53 -24.92 26.87
C ILE A 492 -28.23 -24.40 28.14
N GLN A 493 -28.63 -23.15 28.11
CA GLN A 493 -29.38 -22.55 29.22
C GLN A 493 -30.71 -22.01 28.71
N ARG A 494 -31.75 -22.12 29.56
CA ARG A 494 -33.11 -21.61 29.27
C ARG A 494 -33.46 -20.48 30.21
N HIS A 495 -33.97 -19.39 29.62
CA HIS A 495 -34.62 -18.30 30.34
C HIS A 495 -36.01 -18.04 29.73
N GLY A 496 -37.06 -18.45 30.45
CA GLY A 496 -38.41 -18.42 29.91
C GLY A 496 -38.54 -19.26 28.64
N GLU A 497 -38.91 -18.62 27.54
CA GLU A 497 -39.09 -19.27 26.23
C GLU A 497 -37.86 -19.19 25.33
N THR A 498 -36.83 -18.45 25.77
CA THR A 498 -35.56 -18.34 25.03
C THR A 498 -34.56 -19.37 25.53
N ILE A 499 -34.00 -20.11 24.62
CA ILE A 499 -32.89 -21.05 24.84
C ILE A 499 -31.62 -20.45 24.22
N ALA A 500 -30.51 -20.56 24.95
CA ALA A 500 -29.23 -20.04 24.53
C ALA A 500 -28.11 -21.09 24.67
N ILE A 501 -27.21 -21.14 23.71
CA ILE A 501 -25.96 -21.88 23.78
C ILE A 501 -24.92 -20.98 24.44
N ILE A 502 -24.44 -21.40 25.63
CA ILE A 502 -23.54 -20.61 26.47
C ILE A 502 -22.08 -21.08 26.41
N SER A 503 -21.83 -22.29 25.93
CA SER A 503 -20.46 -22.79 25.73
C SER A 503 -20.41 -23.79 24.56
N PRO A 504 -19.26 -23.97 23.93
CA PRO A 504 -19.09 -24.98 22.90
C PRO A 504 -19.19 -26.37 23.54
N PRO A 505 -20.03 -27.28 22.99
CA PRO A 505 -20.16 -28.63 23.50
C PRO A 505 -18.98 -29.51 23.14
N GLU A 506 -18.67 -30.49 23.97
CA GLU A 506 -17.82 -31.59 23.56
C GLU A 506 -18.53 -32.51 22.57
N ALA A 507 -17.78 -33.09 21.62
CA ALA A 507 -18.37 -33.93 20.57
C ALA A 507 -19.22 -35.08 21.13
N ALA A 508 -18.78 -35.68 22.23
CA ALA A 508 -19.53 -36.74 22.91
C ALA A 508 -20.85 -36.25 23.53
N GLU A 509 -20.86 -35.05 24.08
CA GLU A 509 -22.07 -34.44 24.67
C GLU A 509 -23.06 -34.04 23.56
N GLN A 510 -22.56 -33.45 22.48
CA GLN A 510 -23.38 -33.08 21.32
C GLN A 510 -24.05 -34.33 20.71
N GLN A 511 -23.32 -35.44 20.61
CA GLN A 511 -23.87 -36.69 20.09
C GLN A 511 -24.94 -37.28 21.02
N ARG A 512 -24.72 -37.23 22.36
CA ARG A 512 -25.72 -37.69 23.35
C ARG A 512 -27.00 -36.86 23.25
N PHE A 513 -26.87 -35.54 23.15
CA PHE A 513 -27.98 -34.62 23.04
C PHE A 513 -28.76 -34.83 21.72
N SER A 514 -28.08 -35.06 20.61
CA SER A 514 -28.70 -35.36 19.31
C SER A 514 -29.52 -36.67 19.39
N LYS A 515 -29.00 -37.69 20.06
CA LYS A 515 -29.75 -38.96 20.30
C LYS A 515 -31.00 -38.74 21.14
N GLU A 516 -30.92 -37.89 22.17
CA GLU A 516 -32.05 -37.54 23.01
C GLU A 516 -33.12 -36.78 22.23
N CYS A 517 -32.74 -35.81 21.37
CA CYS A 517 -33.66 -35.11 20.48
C CYS A 517 -34.35 -36.09 19.50
N THR A 518 -33.59 -37.03 18.92
CA THR A 518 -34.14 -38.05 18.04
C THR A 518 -35.14 -38.93 18.76
N ARG A 519 -34.79 -39.42 19.97
CA ARG A 519 -35.69 -40.25 20.81
C ARG A 519 -36.99 -39.49 21.11
N ARG A 520 -36.89 -38.21 21.46
CA ARG A 520 -38.06 -37.39 21.76
C ARG A 520 -38.92 -37.10 20.52
N ARG A 521 -38.31 -36.97 19.36
CA ARG A 521 -39.00 -36.83 18.10
C ARG A 521 -39.86 -38.09 17.80
N ASP A 522 -39.28 -39.26 17.94
CA ASP A 522 -39.97 -40.54 17.74
C ASP A 522 -41.15 -40.73 18.71
N GLU A 523 -41.02 -40.25 19.94
CA GLU A 523 -42.08 -40.25 20.95
C GLU A 523 -43.23 -39.32 20.53
N LEU A 524 -42.92 -38.07 20.16
CA LEU A 524 -43.91 -37.10 19.70
C LEU A 524 -44.63 -37.54 18.43
N GLU A 525 -43.94 -38.17 17.47
CA GLU A 525 -44.55 -38.73 16.29
C GLU A 525 -45.53 -39.87 16.63
N ARG A 526 -45.18 -40.74 17.61
CA ARG A 526 -46.10 -41.77 18.14
C ARG A 526 -47.30 -41.15 18.83
N GLU A 527 -47.13 -40.14 19.67
CA GLU A 527 -48.20 -39.40 20.32
C GLU A 527 -49.12 -38.76 19.28
N LYS A 528 -48.60 -38.16 18.21
CA LYS A 528 -49.35 -37.61 17.06
C LYS A 528 -50.16 -38.68 16.36
N GLN A 529 -49.59 -39.84 16.07
CA GLN A 529 -50.31 -40.96 15.44
C GLN A 529 -51.46 -41.49 16.34
N GLN A 530 -51.25 -41.58 17.66
CA GLN A 530 -52.27 -42.00 18.62
C GLN A 530 -53.39 -40.94 18.72
N ALA A 531 -53.04 -39.64 18.76
CA ALA A 531 -54.01 -38.57 18.77
C ALA A 531 -54.88 -38.57 17.52
N ASN A 532 -54.25 -38.72 16.37
CA ASN A 532 -54.96 -38.84 15.06
C ASN A 532 -55.94 -40.04 15.03
N LYS A 533 -55.50 -41.20 15.50
CA LYS A 533 -56.38 -42.37 15.64
C LYS A 533 -57.55 -42.14 16.58
N ALA A 534 -57.28 -41.39 17.69
CA ALA A 534 -58.28 -41.06 18.70
C ALA A 534 -59.12 -39.80 18.35
N ARG A 535 -58.91 -39.19 17.16
CA ARG A 535 -59.50 -37.90 16.72
C ARG A 535 -59.29 -36.77 17.75
N ARG A 536 -58.17 -36.79 18.48
CA ARG A 536 -57.80 -35.73 19.45
C ARG A 536 -56.84 -34.73 18.78
N ALA A 537 -56.86 -33.46 19.22
CA ALA A 537 -55.93 -32.47 18.77
C ALA A 537 -54.52 -32.80 19.29
N PHE A 538 -53.50 -32.71 18.42
CA PHE A 538 -52.12 -32.81 18.76
C PHE A 538 -51.46 -31.45 18.54
N ASP A 539 -50.67 -31.00 19.52
CA ASP A 539 -49.93 -29.75 19.40
C ASP A 539 -48.69 -29.91 18.53
N LEU A 540 -48.81 -29.54 17.24
CA LEU A 540 -47.74 -29.54 16.28
C LEU A 540 -46.59 -28.57 16.65
N GLY A 541 -46.84 -27.59 17.53
CA GLY A 541 -45.82 -26.67 18.03
C GLY A 541 -44.68 -27.39 18.74
N ARG A 542 -44.95 -28.51 19.43
CA ARG A 542 -43.93 -29.31 20.13
C ARG A 542 -42.88 -29.93 19.16
N LEU A 543 -43.31 -30.37 17.98
CA LEU A 543 -42.42 -30.86 16.94
C LEU A 543 -41.56 -29.73 16.33
N ARG A 544 -42.22 -28.58 16.07
CA ARG A 544 -41.49 -27.37 15.58
C ARG A 544 -40.47 -26.90 16.59
N ALA A 545 -40.84 -26.85 17.88
CA ALA A 545 -39.93 -26.49 18.95
C ALA A 545 -38.71 -27.41 19.03
N LEU A 546 -38.90 -28.70 18.70
CA LEU A 546 -37.77 -29.65 18.63
C LEU A 546 -36.88 -29.40 17.40
N ASP A 547 -37.47 -29.02 16.26
CA ASP A 547 -36.73 -28.65 15.07
C ASP A 547 -35.88 -27.39 15.32
N ASP A 548 -36.48 -26.36 15.96
CA ASP A 548 -35.79 -25.13 16.34
C ASP A 548 -34.62 -25.41 17.31
N LEU A 549 -34.79 -26.34 18.24
CA LEU A 549 -33.76 -26.77 19.17
C LEU A 549 -32.62 -27.52 18.47
N GLU A 550 -32.93 -28.36 17.50
CA GLU A 550 -31.91 -29.04 16.70
C GLU A 550 -31.15 -28.08 15.79
N GLU A 551 -31.84 -27.12 15.18
CA GLU A 551 -31.17 -26.05 14.43
C GLU A 551 -30.22 -25.24 15.30
N LEU A 552 -30.68 -24.86 16.50
CA LEU A 552 -29.84 -24.18 17.48
C LEU A 552 -28.63 -25.04 17.87
N ARG A 553 -28.79 -26.36 18.07
CA ARG A 553 -27.72 -27.30 18.34
C ARG A 553 -26.64 -27.30 17.24
N LEU A 554 -27.04 -27.31 15.97
CA LEU A 554 -26.12 -27.23 14.84
C LEU A 554 -25.34 -25.90 14.85
N GLN A 555 -25.94 -24.83 15.34
CA GLN A 555 -25.24 -23.56 15.49
C GLN A 555 -24.16 -23.59 16.58
N ALA A 556 -24.20 -24.55 17.51
CA ALA A 556 -23.17 -24.68 18.55
C ALA A 556 -21.75 -24.92 17.98
N GLU A 557 -21.67 -25.56 16.82
CA GLU A 557 -20.41 -25.79 16.11
C GLU A 557 -19.71 -24.46 15.74
N ARG A 558 -20.46 -23.37 15.65
CA ARG A 558 -19.92 -22.01 15.39
C ARG A 558 -19.10 -21.46 16.56
N LEU A 559 -19.30 -21.99 17.79
CA LEU A 559 -18.52 -21.57 18.95
C LEU A 559 -17.18 -22.29 19.05
N GLU A 560 -17.00 -23.43 18.40
CA GLU A 560 -15.74 -24.18 18.47
C GLU A 560 -14.55 -23.40 17.94
N PRO A 561 -14.63 -22.71 16.79
CA PRO A 561 -13.55 -21.85 16.31
C PRO A 561 -13.14 -20.75 17.30
N TRP A 562 -14.09 -20.27 18.14
CA TRP A 562 -13.80 -19.23 19.13
C TRP A 562 -12.89 -19.72 20.26
N THR A 563 -12.80 -21.02 20.48
CA THR A 563 -11.87 -21.63 21.46
C THR A 563 -10.45 -21.76 20.92
N ARG A 564 -10.24 -21.61 19.61
CA ARG A 564 -8.92 -21.69 19.01
C ARG A 564 -8.11 -20.44 19.31
N CYS A 565 -6.90 -20.61 19.82
CA CYS A 565 -6.05 -19.47 20.15
C CYS A 565 -5.68 -18.66 18.89
N PRO A 566 -6.04 -17.37 18.82
CA PRO A 566 -5.70 -16.54 17.67
C PRO A 566 -4.23 -16.14 17.60
N VAL A 567 -3.47 -16.38 18.68
CA VAL A 567 -2.05 -16.04 18.79
C VAL A 567 -1.15 -17.19 18.36
N CYS A 568 -1.23 -18.35 19.00
CA CYS A 568 -0.37 -19.50 18.67
C CYS A 568 -0.99 -20.48 17.66
N GLU A 569 -2.29 -20.36 17.36
CA GLU A 569 -3.08 -21.16 16.42
C GLU A 569 -3.16 -22.68 16.72
N THR A 570 -2.31 -23.18 17.61
CA THR A 570 -2.23 -24.61 17.97
C THR A 570 -2.93 -24.92 19.28
N GLY A 571 -3.03 -23.93 20.19
CA GLY A 571 -3.65 -24.09 21.50
C GLY A 571 -5.17 -23.91 21.44
N ARG A 572 -5.88 -24.62 22.31
CA ARG A 572 -7.29 -24.33 22.61
C ARG A 572 -7.40 -23.51 23.88
N GLY A 573 -8.38 -22.60 23.92
CA GLY A 573 -8.74 -21.86 25.11
C GLY A 573 -9.77 -22.59 25.93
N VAL A 574 -9.66 -22.47 27.25
CA VAL A 574 -10.73 -22.81 28.16
C VAL A 574 -11.78 -21.72 28.01
N PHE A 575 -12.99 -22.10 27.57
CA PHE A 575 -14.09 -21.20 27.33
C PHE A 575 -14.87 -20.95 28.62
N GLU A 576 -14.99 -19.69 29.03
CA GLU A 576 -15.71 -19.27 30.23
C GLU A 576 -16.87 -18.36 29.82
N PRO A 577 -18.14 -18.81 29.97
CA PRO A 577 -19.30 -17.93 29.85
C PRO A 577 -19.31 -16.93 31.02
N ARG A 578 -19.53 -15.66 30.71
CA ARG A 578 -19.63 -14.58 31.70
C ARG A 578 -21.03 -14.01 31.71
N PRO A 579 -21.91 -14.46 32.60
CA PRO A 579 -23.25 -13.93 32.71
C PRO A 579 -23.21 -12.49 33.21
N ALA A 580 -24.14 -11.66 32.73
CA ALA A 580 -24.34 -10.34 33.28
C ALA A 580 -25.14 -10.40 34.60
N SER A 581 -25.07 -9.31 35.37
CA SER A 581 -25.89 -9.11 36.59
C SER A 581 -27.32 -8.80 36.17
N GLY A 582 -28.11 -9.80 35.76
CA GLY A 582 -29.50 -9.65 35.36
C GLY A 582 -30.01 -10.78 34.47
N GLU A 583 -31.32 -10.81 34.22
CA GLU A 583 -31.94 -11.86 33.40
C GLU A 583 -31.76 -11.66 31.88
N SER A 584 -31.17 -10.55 31.43
CA SER A 584 -31.00 -10.26 30.00
C SER A 584 -29.75 -10.91 29.39
N TRP A 585 -29.96 -11.64 28.33
CA TRP A 585 -28.87 -12.23 27.51
C TRP A 585 -28.01 -11.18 26.78
N ASP A 586 -28.46 -9.95 26.64
CA ASP A 586 -27.79 -8.95 25.78
C ASP A 586 -26.47 -8.42 26.34
N GLN A 587 -26.23 -8.66 27.62
CA GLN A 587 -24.99 -8.27 28.30
C GLN A 587 -24.06 -9.47 28.61
N TRP A 588 -24.43 -10.66 28.16
CA TRP A 588 -23.58 -11.82 28.31
C TRP A 588 -22.32 -11.68 27.47
N SER A 589 -21.21 -12.14 28.02
CA SER A 589 -19.91 -12.17 27.36
C SER A 589 -19.23 -13.53 27.59
N TRP A 590 -18.14 -13.73 26.92
CA TRP A 590 -17.34 -14.94 27.09
C TRP A 590 -15.85 -14.59 27.10
N TRP A 591 -15.06 -15.48 27.69
CA TRP A 591 -13.62 -15.33 27.79
C TRP A 591 -12.94 -16.66 27.51
N CYS A 592 -11.77 -16.62 26.88
CA CYS A 592 -10.91 -17.78 26.65
C CYS A 592 -9.50 -17.48 27.11
N ARG A 593 -8.82 -18.50 27.67
CA ARG A 593 -7.41 -18.47 27.98
C ARG A 593 -6.72 -19.65 27.34
N CYS A 594 -5.67 -19.39 26.55
CA CYS A 594 -4.91 -20.43 25.86
C CYS A 594 -4.12 -21.28 26.85
N THR A 595 -4.24 -22.61 26.73
CA THR A 595 -3.49 -23.57 27.58
C THR A 595 -2.01 -23.65 27.21
N GLN A 596 -1.62 -23.22 25.98
CA GLN A 596 -0.25 -23.30 25.51
C GLN A 596 0.54 -22.01 25.66
N CYS A 597 0.00 -20.88 25.20
CA CYS A 597 0.72 -19.61 25.18
C CYS A 597 0.22 -18.60 26.22
N SER A 598 -0.80 -18.96 27.02
CA SER A 598 -1.40 -18.11 28.05
C SER A 598 -2.00 -16.79 27.54
N SER A 599 -2.15 -16.62 26.24
CA SER A 599 -2.89 -15.48 25.68
C SER A 599 -4.36 -15.59 26.01
N GLU A 600 -5.02 -14.44 26.18
CA GLU A 600 -6.43 -14.36 26.54
C GLU A 600 -7.21 -13.60 25.46
N TRP A 601 -8.45 -14.01 25.22
CA TRP A 601 -9.36 -13.32 24.28
C TRP A 601 -10.81 -13.56 24.64
N GLY A 602 -11.68 -12.70 24.16
CA GLY A 602 -13.10 -12.81 24.43
C GLY A 602 -13.87 -11.57 24.08
N LEU A 603 -15.06 -11.42 24.66
CA LEU A 603 -15.89 -10.25 24.52
C LEU A 603 -15.83 -9.39 25.79
N ARG A 604 -15.77 -8.08 25.61
CA ARG A 604 -16.03 -7.07 26.63
C ARG A 604 -17.27 -6.26 26.25
N VAL A 605 -18.01 -5.82 27.22
CA VAL A 605 -19.14 -4.92 27.03
C VAL A 605 -18.64 -3.47 27.19
N CYS A 606 -19.00 -2.60 26.26
CA CYS A 606 -18.64 -1.20 26.31
C CYS A 606 -19.26 -0.53 27.56
N GLY A 607 -18.44 0.14 28.35
CA GLY A 607 -18.89 0.87 29.55
C GLY A 607 -19.62 2.18 29.26
N SER A 608 -19.65 2.64 27.99
CA SER A 608 -20.41 3.83 27.59
C SER A 608 -21.89 3.56 27.67
N SER A 609 -22.63 4.42 28.39
CA SER A 609 -24.09 4.34 28.53
C SER A 609 -24.83 4.42 27.20
N GLU A 610 -24.24 5.09 26.22
CA GLU A 610 -24.82 5.28 24.88
C GLU A 610 -24.57 4.08 23.95
N CYS A 611 -23.46 3.34 24.13
CA CYS A 611 -23.07 2.25 23.24
C CYS A 611 -23.48 0.87 23.76
N ARG A 612 -22.99 0.50 24.96
CA ARG A 612 -23.19 -0.83 25.62
C ARG A 612 -23.00 -2.06 24.72
N SER A 613 -22.41 -1.89 23.55
CA SER A 613 -22.19 -3.00 22.61
C SER A 613 -21.07 -3.92 23.08
N ALA A 614 -21.22 -5.21 22.84
CA ALA A 614 -20.14 -6.16 23.03
C ALA A 614 -19.10 -6.01 21.91
N TYR A 615 -17.83 -6.11 22.25
CA TYR A 615 -16.73 -6.03 21.28
C TYR A 615 -15.62 -7.03 21.61
N PRO A 616 -14.95 -7.61 20.60
CA PRO A 616 -13.91 -8.61 20.80
C PRO A 616 -12.60 -7.96 21.25
N VAL A 617 -11.91 -8.64 22.14
CA VAL A 617 -10.63 -8.23 22.71
C VAL A 617 -9.64 -9.39 22.68
N LEU A 618 -8.38 -9.10 22.36
CA LEU A 618 -7.27 -10.03 22.41
C LEU A 618 -6.15 -9.45 23.27
N GLU A 619 -5.74 -10.22 24.28
CA GLU A 619 -4.60 -9.94 25.17
C GLU A 619 -3.48 -10.97 24.92
N PRO A 620 -2.54 -10.72 23.99
CA PRO A 620 -1.45 -11.65 23.72
C PRO A 620 -0.51 -11.78 24.94
N ALA A 621 -0.12 -13.00 25.28
CA ALA A 621 0.82 -13.22 26.36
C ALA A 621 2.18 -12.58 26.09
N GLY A 622 2.75 -11.95 27.10
CA GLY A 622 4.05 -11.27 26.99
C GLY A 622 4.01 -9.86 26.42
N CYS A 623 2.86 -9.41 25.95
CA CYS A 623 2.69 -8.00 25.56
C CYS A 623 2.47 -7.16 26.82
N ARG A 624 3.51 -6.46 27.25
CA ARG A 624 3.43 -5.52 28.39
C ARG A 624 3.49 -4.09 27.86
N ARG A 625 2.71 -3.21 28.47
CA ARG A 625 2.81 -1.78 28.25
C ARG A 625 4.19 -1.27 28.64
N PRO A 626 4.88 -0.45 27.82
CA PRO A 626 6.07 0.27 28.24
C PRO A 626 5.72 1.20 29.42
N PRO A 627 6.57 1.26 30.46
CA PRO A 627 6.21 1.93 31.70
C PRO A 627 6.09 3.45 31.61
N ASP A 628 6.68 4.12 30.61
CA ASP A 628 6.93 5.57 30.67
C ASP A 628 6.45 6.39 29.44
N GLU A 629 5.57 5.85 28.58
CA GLU A 629 5.11 6.61 27.41
C GLU A 629 3.62 6.95 27.51
N ASP A 630 3.31 8.24 27.62
CA ASP A 630 1.93 8.76 27.72
C ASP A 630 1.12 8.56 26.41
N VAL A 631 1.82 8.52 25.26
CA VAL A 631 1.21 8.26 23.96
C VAL A 631 2.09 7.28 23.18
N LEU A 632 1.53 6.12 22.84
CA LEU A 632 2.23 5.15 21.99
C LEU A 632 1.92 5.44 20.54
N PRO A 633 2.94 5.57 19.69
CA PRO A 633 2.74 5.74 18.27
C PRO A 633 2.05 4.49 17.67
N PRO A 634 1.25 4.63 16.60
CA PRO A 634 0.62 3.50 15.91
C PRO A 634 1.59 2.35 15.57
N ARG A 635 2.85 2.68 15.27
CA ARG A 635 3.94 1.70 15.03
C ARG A 635 4.18 0.76 16.21
N TRP A 636 4.03 1.23 17.43
CA TRP A 636 4.19 0.37 18.61
C TRP A 636 3.07 -0.67 18.69
N VAL A 637 1.82 -0.25 18.44
CA VAL A 637 0.67 -1.16 18.38
C VAL A 637 0.89 -2.20 17.29
N ASP A 638 1.36 -1.78 16.13
CA ASP A 638 1.67 -2.66 15.00
C ASP A 638 2.74 -3.68 15.33
N ARG A 639 3.80 -3.29 16.05
CA ARG A 639 4.89 -4.16 16.44
C ARG A 639 4.49 -5.20 17.49
N HIS A 640 3.79 -4.78 18.53
CA HIS A 640 3.52 -5.60 19.70
C HIS A 640 2.28 -6.47 19.57
N TYR A 641 1.23 -5.97 18.93
CA TYR A 641 -0.03 -6.69 18.77
C TYR A 641 -0.19 -7.29 17.38
N GLY A 642 0.40 -6.66 16.35
CA GLY A 642 0.31 -7.14 14.98
C GLY A 642 -1.13 -7.27 14.49
N ARG A 643 -1.36 -8.18 13.55
CA ARG A 643 -2.69 -8.46 12.99
C ARG A 643 -3.64 -9.20 13.93
N ASP A 644 -3.12 -9.74 15.02
CA ASP A 644 -3.92 -10.55 15.98
C ASP A 644 -4.72 -9.66 16.94
N LEU A 645 -4.53 -8.35 16.87
CA LEU A 645 -5.29 -7.39 17.65
C LEU A 645 -6.74 -7.28 17.13
N TRP A 646 -7.70 -7.53 18.02
CA TRP A 646 -9.13 -7.42 17.73
C TRP A 646 -9.72 -6.08 18.15
N ALA A 647 -9.14 -5.44 19.17
CA ALA A 647 -9.50 -4.10 19.59
C ALA A 647 -8.24 -3.30 19.94
N GLU A 648 -8.28 -1.99 19.71
CA GLU A 648 -7.19 -1.09 20.03
C GLU A 648 -7.07 -0.90 21.55
N PRO A 649 -5.86 -1.09 22.15
CA PRO A 649 -5.66 -0.80 23.55
C PRO A 649 -5.77 0.70 23.83
N CYS A 650 -6.34 1.05 24.98
CA CYS A 650 -6.34 2.41 25.49
C CYS A 650 -5.09 2.62 26.37
N TRP A 651 -4.22 3.53 25.97
CA TRP A 651 -2.94 3.79 26.62
C TRP A 651 -2.98 4.96 27.61
N GLY A 652 -4.16 5.35 28.10
CA GLY A 652 -4.28 6.35 29.15
C GLY A 652 -3.52 5.93 30.43
N PRO A 653 -3.03 6.89 31.25
CA PRO A 653 -2.17 6.62 32.41
C PRO A 653 -2.76 5.67 33.46
N GLU A 654 -4.08 5.56 33.51
CA GLU A 654 -4.79 4.69 34.46
C GLU A 654 -5.21 3.34 33.86
N SER A 655 -4.92 3.07 32.60
CA SER A 655 -5.46 1.91 31.89
C SER A 655 -4.46 0.77 31.81
N THR A 656 -4.54 -0.17 32.72
CA THR A 656 -3.97 -1.51 32.55
C THR A 656 -5.01 -2.38 31.86
N HIS A 657 -4.68 -2.96 30.69
CA HIS A 657 -5.55 -3.92 29.97
C HIS A 657 -6.96 -3.38 29.57
N VAL A 658 -7.07 -2.10 29.27
CA VAL A 658 -8.31 -1.50 28.77
C VAL A 658 -8.22 -1.31 27.27
N PHE A 659 -9.28 -1.71 26.56
CA PHE A 659 -9.36 -1.62 25.10
C PHE A 659 -10.49 -0.68 24.69
N ARG A 660 -10.31 0.03 23.58
CA ARG A 660 -11.35 0.87 23.00
C ARG A 660 -12.41 0.00 22.33
N CYS A 661 -13.67 0.39 22.52
CA CYS A 661 -14.77 -0.27 21.83
C CYS A 661 -14.65 -0.12 20.31
N THR A 662 -14.70 -1.21 19.56
CA THR A 662 -14.62 -1.20 18.09
C THR A 662 -15.84 -0.59 17.42
N TRP A 663 -16.97 -0.42 18.14
CA TRP A 663 -18.19 0.18 17.61
C TRP A 663 -18.23 1.69 17.77
N CYS A 664 -17.93 2.21 18.96
CA CYS A 664 -18.01 3.64 19.26
C CYS A 664 -16.63 4.32 19.40
N SER A 665 -15.54 3.56 19.31
CA SER A 665 -14.15 4.02 19.47
C SER A 665 -13.85 4.71 20.81
N ARG A 666 -14.76 4.61 21.80
CA ARG A 666 -14.59 5.19 23.14
C ARG A 666 -13.95 4.19 24.09
N CYS A 667 -13.16 4.72 25.03
CA CYS A 667 -12.65 3.94 26.14
C CYS A 667 -13.83 3.60 27.11
N PRO A 668 -13.92 2.34 27.61
CA PRO A 668 -14.98 1.96 28.57
C PRO A 668 -14.81 2.60 29.95
N GLN A 669 -13.67 3.19 30.28
CA GLN A 669 -13.49 3.92 31.54
C GLN A 669 -14.10 5.31 31.44
N SER A 670 -15.10 5.56 32.30
CA SER A 670 -15.65 6.91 32.48
C SER A 670 -14.55 7.81 33.06
N GLY A 671 -14.19 8.86 32.34
CA GLY A 671 -13.21 9.83 32.80
C GLY A 671 -11.80 9.66 32.27
N CYS A 672 -11.54 8.75 31.33
CA CYS A 672 -10.25 8.64 30.67
C CYS A 672 -9.88 9.96 29.97
N SER A 673 -8.84 10.63 30.44
CA SER A 673 -8.33 11.90 29.86
C SER A 673 -7.81 11.72 28.44
N HIS A 674 -7.25 10.54 28.14
CA HIS A 674 -6.69 10.22 26.82
C HIS A 674 -7.77 10.07 25.72
N CYS A 675 -8.99 9.71 26.07
CA CYS A 675 -10.08 9.52 25.11
C CYS A 675 -11.07 10.69 25.07
N ARG A 676 -10.82 11.78 25.80
CA ARG A 676 -11.65 12.98 25.84
C ARG A 676 -11.26 14.05 24.81
N GLY A 677 -10.21 13.85 24.03
CA GLY A 677 -9.74 14.76 22.98
C GLY A 677 -10.51 14.60 21.66
#